data_6ce0235d6b13a59be11dde6e29b9f82d
#
_entry.id   6ce0235d6b13a59be11dde6e29b9f82d
#
_cell.length_a   1.000
_cell.length_b   1.000
_cell.length_c   1.000
_cell.angle_alpha   90.00
_cell.angle_beta   90.00
_cell.angle_gamma   90.00
#
_symmetry.space_group_name_H-M   'P 1'
#
loop_
_entity.id
_entity.type
_entity.pdbx_description
1 polymer ?
#
loop_
_entity_poly.entity_id
_entity_poly.type
_entity_poly.pdbx_seq_one_letter_code
_entity_poly.pdbx_strand_id
1 'polypeptide(L)'
;MGEHDRLRQVELAIGGMHCASCAEAIEKELGAVPGVAEAAVNFSAEKLTVRYEPGVEGDAGELAARIEALGYRVTDEAGEQQAARDERLWSIARILFGGALILLSWRAVLPQRVPFDVLAVVAVVVLGWPLAKAAWRAARVRAIDADTFMFIGVVAACAIGEFLAGAVIAWFVAVAELLETYTVARSRGAIRDLVTAAPRQATVQRDGGETVVDVNEIRHDDIVLVKSGERIPVDGHIIRGHAGIDESAITGEPMPVEKAEGDHVFAGTIAAVGAISVAVERVGRETTIGKIIRMVEEAQEQKAPVQRVADRFASYFTPVVLGAALLTLAIWWPVTGEVVRAIRAAITVIVIACPCAVALATPLAVVASIGRASRRGILIKGGTHLEELSRADMVVLDKTGTVTIGRPKVTEVLSCSEHTDSEVLELVASAETRSEHPLASAILEEARERGLPVEEPEAFEVLRGRGVRAEFDGRKVLVGNRELLSQSGLALPEHLEAAAKEREQEGQTVLLVAHDGEVCGFIAVADVVRESAALAVEHLAEHGLTDVTILTGDNPRTASAVARQIGVASFEAEMLPEDKVAWVREMVQRGRKVVMVGDGINDAPALAQATVGVAMGAAGTDAALEAADVALMSDQIERIAEAVEIGRAAFATIKQNLFIGIAFNVVGIGLAATGLIGPMVAAAAHVIPDLAVFVNSAKLFVGRRDVHLAE
;
A
#
# COMPACT_ATOMS: atom_id res chain seq x y z
N MET A 1 -22.67 -11.79 16.98
CA MET A 1 -23.27 -10.68 16.23
C MET A 1 -23.74 -11.24 14.92
N GLY A 2 -25.04 -11.13 14.63
CA GLY A 2 -25.69 -11.90 13.58
C GLY A 2 -25.38 -11.40 12.16
N GLU A 3 -25.59 -12.27 11.19
CA GLU A 3 -25.42 -12.09 9.74
C GLU A 3 -26.21 -10.90 9.12
N HIS A 4 -27.00 -10.18 9.90
CA HIS A 4 -27.87 -9.09 9.46
C HIS A 4 -27.26 -7.68 9.50
N ASP A 5 -26.05 -7.51 9.98
CA ASP A 5 -25.43 -6.19 10.22
C ASP A 5 -24.35 -5.80 9.19
N ARG A 6 -24.17 -6.59 8.12
CA ARG A 6 -23.29 -6.20 7.01
C ARG A 6 -24.05 -5.30 6.04
N LEU A 7 -23.63 -4.05 5.94
CA LEU A 7 -24.04 -3.13 4.89
C LEU A 7 -23.85 -3.83 3.52
N ARG A 8 -24.93 -3.96 2.74
CA ARG A 8 -24.77 -4.48 1.37
C ARG A 8 -24.00 -3.47 0.54
N GLN A 9 -22.94 -3.92 -0.09
CA GLN A 9 -22.07 -3.11 -0.92
C GLN A 9 -22.28 -3.48 -2.40
N VAL A 10 -22.44 -2.47 -3.25
CA VAL A 10 -22.50 -2.61 -4.71
C VAL A 10 -21.32 -1.87 -5.30
N GLU A 11 -20.55 -2.54 -6.16
CA GLU A 11 -19.40 -1.98 -6.87
C GLU A 11 -19.72 -1.91 -8.37
N LEU A 12 -19.45 -0.75 -8.98
CA LEU A 12 -19.65 -0.51 -10.41
C LEU A 12 -18.40 0.17 -11.00
N ALA A 13 -17.95 -0.29 -12.16
CA ALA A 13 -16.93 0.41 -12.92
C ALA A 13 -17.55 1.58 -13.69
N ILE A 14 -16.96 2.78 -13.54
CA ILE A 14 -17.46 4.01 -14.16
C ILE A 14 -16.43 4.59 -15.12
N GLY A 15 -16.72 4.58 -16.41
CA GLY A 15 -15.91 5.22 -17.43
C GLY A 15 -16.36 6.65 -17.75
N GLY A 16 -15.40 7.48 -18.22
CA GLY A 16 -15.66 8.86 -18.68
C GLY A 16 -15.50 9.93 -17.60
N MET A 17 -14.85 9.61 -16.49
CA MET A 17 -14.41 10.61 -15.50
C MET A 17 -13.05 11.18 -15.94
N HIS A 18 -12.93 12.51 -15.97
CA HIS A 18 -11.72 13.20 -16.40
C HIS A 18 -11.02 13.97 -15.27
N CYS A 19 -11.68 14.18 -14.12
CA CYS A 19 -11.12 14.90 -12.98
C CYS A 19 -11.78 14.49 -11.66
N ALA A 20 -11.17 14.85 -10.54
CA ALA A 20 -11.69 14.57 -9.20
C ALA A 20 -13.07 15.19 -8.95
N SER A 21 -13.38 16.33 -9.59
CA SER A 21 -14.70 16.97 -9.48
C SER A 21 -15.81 16.13 -10.11
N CYS A 22 -15.49 15.27 -11.10
CA CYS A 22 -16.44 14.31 -11.67
C CYS A 22 -16.84 13.27 -10.61
N ALA A 23 -15.87 12.78 -9.83
CA ALA A 23 -16.12 11.84 -8.73
C ALA A 23 -17.00 12.48 -7.65
N GLU A 24 -16.71 13.70 -7.22
CA GLU A 24 -17.53 14.44 -6.23
C GLU A 24 -18.97 14.66 -6.71
N ALA A 25 -19.16 14.92 -8.02
CA ALA A 25 -20.48 15.09 -8.59
C ALA A 25 -21.33 13.80 -8.54
N ILE A 26 -20.70 12.65 -8.82
CA ILE A 26 -21.33 11.33 -8.73
C ILE A 26 -21.63 10.99 -7.27
N GLU A 27 -20.69 11.16 -6.36
CA GLU A 27 -20.86 10.93 -4.92
C GLU A 27 -22.04 11.72 -4.36
N LYS A 28 -22.13 13.01 -4.72
CA LYS A 28 -23.19 13.89 -4.26
C LYS A 28 -24.57 13.50 -4.78
N GLU A 29 -24.68 13.09 -6.03
CA GLU A 29 -25.95 12.66 -6.64
C GLU A 29 -26.41 11.32 -6.07
N LEU A 30 -25.49 10.37 -5.92
CA LEU A 30 -25.81 9.05 -5.38
C LEU A 30 -26.02 9.05 -3.86
N GLY A 31 -25.33 9.92 -3.12
CA GLY A 31 -25.58 10.12 -1.70
C GLY A 31 -26.97 10.74 -1.40
N ALA A 32 -27.66 11.30 -2.40
CA ALA A 32 -29.03 11.77 -2.29
C ALA A 32 -30.07 10.68 -2.56
N VAL A 33 -29.66 9.46 -2.93
CA VAL A 33 -30.57 8.33 -3.21
C VAL A 33 -31.07 7.75 -1.89
N PRO A 34 -32.39 7.59 -1.71
CA PRO A 34 -32.95 7.00 -0.50
C PRO A 34 -32.40 5.59 -0.25
N GLY A 35 -31.91 5.32 0.96
CA GLY A 35 -31.34 4.04 1.35
C GLY A 35 -29.85 3.87 1.06
N VAL A 36 -29.18 4.85 0.46
CA VAL A 36 -27.72 4.89 0.33
C VAL A 36 -27.13 5.49 1.60
N ALA A 37 -26.35 4.70 2.33
CA ALA A 37 -25.63 5.15 3.51
C ALA A 37 -24.35 5.92 3.12
N GLU A 38 -23.65 5.44 2.09
CA GLU A 38 -22.40 6.03 1.61
C GLU A 38 -22.22 5.72 0.12
N ALA A 39 -21.77 6.70 -0.65
CA ALA A 39 -21.32 6.54 -2.03
C ALA A 39 -19.90 7.12 -2.14
N ALA A 40 -18.95 6.28 -2.49
CA ALA A 40 -17.56 6.65 -2.67
C ALA A 40 -17.10 6.34 -4.09
N VAL A 41 -16.53 7.31 -4.79
CA VAL A 41 -16.00 7.16 -6.14
C VAL A 41 -14.49 7.23 -6.11
N ASN A 42 -13.85 6.14 -6.46
CA ASN A 42 -12.44 6.12 -6.71
C ASN A 42 -12.16 6.60 -8.14
N PHE A 43 -11.83 7.88 -8.28
CA PHE A 43 -11.45 8.45 -9.57
C PHE A 43 -10.26 7.71 -10.20
N SER A 44 -9.27 7.32 -9.38
CA SER A 44 -8.06 6.66 -9.85
C SER A 44 -8.30 5.21 -10.30
N ALA A 45 -9.22 4.49 -9.68
CA ALA A 45 -9.61 3.13 -10.05
C ALA A 45 -10.80 3.08 -11.01
N GLU A 46 -11.43 4.24 -11.32
CA GLU A 46 -12.68 4.33 -12.12
C GLU A 46 -13.81 3.47 -11.56
N LYS A 47 -13.87 3.36 -10.22
CA LYS A 47 -14.77 2.47 -9.49
C LYS A 47 -15.66 3.25 -8.54
N LEU A 48 -16.94 2.90 -8.52
CA LEU A 48 -17.91 3.37 -7.54
C LEU A 48 -18.20 2.25 -6.54
N THR A 49 -18.16 2.59 -5.28
CA THR A 49 -18.58 1.75 -4.17
C THR A 49 -19.79 2.41 -3.50
N VAL A 50 -20.93 1.75 -3.49
CA VAL A 50 -22.15 2.21 -2.80
C VAL A 50 -22.48 1.26 -1.68
N ARG A 51 -22.62 1.80 -0.46
CA ARG A 51 -23.08 1.08 0.73
C ARG A 51 -24.50 1.48 1.04
N TYR A 52 -25.37 0.49 1.22
CA TYR A 52 -26.78 0.69 1.54
C TYR A 52 -27.05 0.56 3.02
N GLU A 53 -28.08 1.27 3.51
CA GLU A 53 -28.58 1.11 4.88
C GLU A 53 -29.04 -0.33 5.14
N PRO A 54 -28.94 -0.84 6.38
CA PRO A 54 -29.38 -2.18 6.73
C PRO A 54 -30.86 -2.39 6.36
N GLY A 55 -31.15 -3.45 5.57
CA GLY A 55 -32.51 -3.80 5.15
C GLY A 55 -32.97 -3.21 3.81
N VAL A 56 -32.14 -2.43 3.14
CA VAL A 56 -32.41 -1.93 1.79
C VAL A 56 -31.76 -2.84 0.75
N GLU A 57 -32.52 -3.29 -0.24
CA GLU A 57 -31.97 -4.01 -1.40
C GLU A 57 -31.51 -2.98 -2.43
N GLY A 58 -30.18 -2.95 -2.67
CA GLY A 58 -29.59 -2.08 -3.69
C GLY A 58 -29.85 -2.62 -5.09
N ASP A 59 -30.34 -1.77 -5.98
CA ASP A 59 -30.52 -2.07 -7.41
C ASP A 59 -29.34 -1.45 -8.19
N ALA A 60 -28.40 -2.32 -8.63
CA ALA A 60 -27.29 -1.92 -9.48
C ALA A 60 -27.77 -1.29 -10.81
N GLY A 61 -28.93 -1.69 -11.32
CA GLY A 61 -29.52 -1.14 -12.53
C GLY A 61 -30.04 0.29 -12.35
N GLU A 62 -30.61 0.62 -11.18
CA GLU A 62 -31.02 2.00 -10.87
C GLU A 62 -29.80 2.91 -10.73
N LEU A 63 -28.74 2.44 -10.05
CA LEU A 63 -27.48 3.18 -9.94
C LEU A 63 -26.86 3.44 -11.30
N ALA A 64 -26.78 2.40 -12.15
CA ALA A 64 -26.25 2.52 -13.50
C ALA A 64 -27.04 3.54 -14.34
N ALA A 65 -28.36 3.50 -14.30
CA ALA A 65 -29.20 4.45 -15.02
C ALA A 65 -29.00 5.90 -14.55
N ARG A 66 -28.79 6.14 -13.25
CA ARG A 66 -28.49 7.47 -12.71
C ARG A 66 -27.10 7.97 -13.12
N ILE A 67 -26.11 7.10 -13.10
CA ILE A 67 -24.75 7.39 -13.56
C ILE A 67 -24.75 7.75 -15.04
N GLU A 68 -25.48 6.99 -15.86
CA GLU A 68 -25.64 7.29 -17.29
C GLU A 68 -26.41 8.59 -17.55
N ALA A 69 -27.39 8.91 -16.71
CA ALA A 69 -28.10 10.20 -16.80
C ALA A 69 -27.20 11.39 -16.48
N LEU A 70 -26.17 11.22 -15.66
CA LEU A 70 -25.11 12.21 -15.44
C LEU A 70 -24.11 12.30 -16.61
N GLY A 71 -24.19 11.38 -17.58
CA GLY A 71 -23.34 11.32 -18.77
C GLY A 71 -22.05 10.54 -18.59
N TYR A 72 -21.96 9.72 -17.54
CA TYR A 72 -20.90 8.71 -17.33
C TYR A 72 -21.39 7.35 -17.83
N ARG A 73 -20.45 6.41 -18.00
CA ARG A 73 -20.77 5.05 -18.47
C ARG A 73 -20.49 4.04 -17.38
N VAL A 74 -21.38 3.07 -17.21
CA VAL A 74 -21.12 1.88 -16.42
C VAL A 74 -20.65 0.79 -17.39
N THR A 75 -19.46 0.20 -17.15
CA THR A 75 -18.82 -0.74 -18.08
C THR A 75 -18.36 -2.01 -17.34
N ASP A 76 -18.30 -3.13 -18.05
CA ASP A 76 -17.67 -4.35 -17.58
C ASP A 76 -16.14 -4.26 -17.83
N GLU A 77 -15.32 -4.88 -16.98
CA GLU A 77 -13.83 -4.80 -17.03
C GLU A 77 -13.21 -5.10 -18.40
N ALA A 78 -13.82 -5.97 -19.20
CA ALA A 78 -13.33 -6.32 -20.54
C ALA A 78 -13.69 -5.26 -21.61
N GLY A 79 -14.83 -4.61 -21.50
CA GLY A 79 -15.28 -3.53 -22.39
C GLY A 79 -14.55 -2.21 -22.12
N GLU A 80 -14.11 -2.01 -20.88
CA GLU A 80 -13.43 -0.80 -20.42
C GLU A 80 -12.11 -0.53 -21.15
N GLN A 81 -11.28 -1.57 -21.36
CA GLN A 81 -9.98 -1.42 -22.03
C GLN A 81 -10.12 -1.02 -23.50
N GLN A 82 -11.13 -1.56 -24.15
CA GLN A 82 -11.37 -1.25 -25.57
C GLN A 82 -11.98 0.15 -25.71
N ALA A 83 -12.95 0.50 -24.85
CA ALA A 83 -13.54 1.83 -24.82
C ALA A 83 -12.53 2.94 -24.47
N ALA A 84 -11.66 2.72 -23.49
CA ALA A 84 -10.61 3.67 -23.12
C ALA A 84 -9.56 3.85 -24.24
N ARG A 85 -9.24 2.78 -24.97
CA ARG A 85 -8.34 2.84 -26.13
C ARG A 85 -8.96 3.64 -27.28
N ASP A 86 -10.23 3.39 -27.57
CA ASP A 86 -10.95 4.08 -28.65
C ASP A 86 -11.12 5.57 -28.32
N GLU A 87 -11.50 5.90 -27.08
CA GLU A 87 -11.63 7.28 -26.61
C GLU A 87 -10.30 8.05 -26.69
N ARG A 88 -9.19 7.39 -26.35
CA ARG A 88 -7.86 7.96 -26.46
C ARG A 88 -7.47 8.22 -27.92
N LEU A 89 -7.74 7.28 -28.83
CA LEU A 89 -7.46 7.46 -30.24
C LEU A 89 -8.28 8.62 -30.82
N TRP A 90 -9.57 8.73 -30.46
CA TRP A 90 -10.44 9.84 -30.82
C TRP A 90 -9.95 11.18 -30.27
N SER A 91 -9.47 11.23 -29.02
CA SER A 91 -8.89 12.44 -28.43
C SER A 91 -7.65 12.88 -29.16
N ILE A 92 -6.73 11.97 -29.47
CA ILE A 92 -5.53 12.26 -30.27
C ILE A 92 -5.91 12.76 -31.67
N ALA A 93 -6.83 12.08 -32.37
CA ALA A 93 -7.27 12.49 -33.70
C ALA A 93 -7.91 13.89 -33.69
N ARG A 94 -8.73 14.20 -32.68
CA ARG A 94 -9.35 15.50 -32.45
C ARG A 94 -8.33 16.61 -32.23
N ILE A 95 -7.29 16.36 -31.40
CA ILE A 95 -6.24 17.30 -31.10
C ILE A 95 -5.39 17.58 -32.35
N LEU A 96 -5.03 16.54 -33.11
CA LEU A 96 -4.27 16.69 -34.35
C LEU A 96 -5.07 17.44 -35.41
N PHE A 97 -6.33 17.10 -35.59
CA PHE A 97 -7.24 17.76 -36.55
C PHE A 97 -7.45 19.22 -36.17
N GLY A 98 -7.78 19.51 -34.90
CA GLY A 98 -7.96 20.86 -34.41
C GLY A 98 -6.68 21.72 -34.51
N GLY A 99 -5.52 21.12 -34.17
CA GLY A 99 -4.22 21.77 -34.33
C GLY A 99 -3.91 22.11 -35.79
N ALA A 100 -4.23 21.23 -36.74
CA ALA A 100 -4.09 21.49 -38.18
C ALA A 100 -4.98 22.67 -38.63
N LEU A 101 -6.24 22.71 -38.15
CA LEU A 101 -7.14 23.84 -38.44
C LEU A 101 -6.62 25.16 -37.87
N ILE A 102 -6.06 25.17 -36.67
CA ILE A 102 -5.44 26.35 -36.05
C ILE A 102 -4.23 26.84 -36.87
N LEU A 103 -3.34 25.92 -37.30
CA LEU A 103 -2.18 26.26 -38.12
C LEU A 103 -2.58 26.81 -39.49
N LEU A 104 -3.60 26.23 -40.13
CA LEU A 104 -4.15 26.73 -41.38
C LEU A 104 -4.80 28.11 -41.25
N SER A 105 -5.56 28.33 -40.17
CA SER A 105 -6.12 29.63 -39.83
C SER A 105 -5.04 30.68 -39.60
N TRP A 106 -3.99 30.36 -38.84
CA TRP A 106 -2.90 31.28 -38.54
C TRP A 106 -2.10 31.72 -39.82
N ARG A 107 -1.98 30.85 -40.82
CA ARG A 107 -1.29 31.15 -42.07
C ARG A 107 -2.16 31.89 -43.08
N ALA A 108 -3.39 32.29 -42.72
CA ALA A 108 -4.31 33.04 -43.57
C ALA A 108 -4.50 32.42 -44.97
N VAL A 109 -4.69 31.09 -45.00
CA VAL A 109 -4.85 30.34 -46.28
C VAL A 109 -6.13 30.70 -47.03
N LEU A 110 -7.15 31.25 -46.34
CA LEU A 110 -8.41 31.70 -46.91
C LEU A 110 -8.39 33.18 -47.29
N PRO A 111 -8.92 33.57 -48.47
CA PRO A 111 -9.00 34.97 -48.83
C PRO A 111 -9.92 35.73 -47.88
N GLN A 112 -9.55 36.94 -47.48
CA GLN A 112 -10.21 37.84 -46.48
C GLN A 112 -11.66 38.28 -46.85
N ARG A 113 -12.38 37.52 -47.61
CA ARG A 113 -13.79 37.82 -48.01
C ARG A 113 -14.85 37.37 -47.02
N VAL A 114 -14.47 36.61 -45.98
CA VAL A 114 -15.35 36.13 -44.92
C VAL A 114 -15.14 36.99 -43.68
N PRO A 115 -16.21 37.51 -43.04
CA PRO A 115 -16.09 38.42 -41.90
C PRO A 115 -15.51 37.78 -40.61
N PHE A 116 -15.31 36.46 -40.59
CA PHE A 116 -14.71 35.69 -39.49
C PHE A 116 -13.96 34.49 -40.03
N ASP A 117 -12.97 34.04 -39.28
CA ASP A 117 -12.14 32.89 -39.62
C ASP A 117 -12.92 31.57 -39.43
N VAL A 118 -13.44 31.03 -40.53
CA VAL A 118 -14.26 29.80 -40.52
C VAL A 118 -13.44 28.60 -39.96
N LEU A 119 -12.13 28.52 -40.24
CA LEU A 119 -11.29 27.44 -39.74
C LEU A 119 -11.14 27.49 -38.23
N ALA A 120 -10.94 28.69 -37.67
CA ALA A 120 -10.89 28.89 -36.20
C ALA A 120 -12.22 28.55 -35.54
N VAL A 121 -13.37 28.94 -36.16
CA VAL A 121 -14.70 28.59 -35.63
C VAL A 121 -14.90 27.08 -35.63
N VAL A 122 -14.55 26.37 -36.71
CA VAL A 122 -14.64 24.90 -36.74
C VAL A 122 -13.73 24.27 -35.70
N ALA A 123 -12.49 24.79 -35.51
CA ALA A 123 -11.58 24.32 -34.48
C ALA A 123 -12.15 24.50 -33.07
N VAL A 124 -12.75 25.68 -32.77
CA VAL A 124 -13.44 25.92 -31.48
C VAL A 124 -14.56 24.90 -31.25
N VAL A 125 -15.39 24.62 -32.25
CA VAL A 125 -16.50 23.67 -32.11
C VAL A 125 -15.97 22.26 -31.86
N VAL A 126 -14.98 21.79 -32.65
CA VAL A 126 -14.42 20.45 -32.54
C VAL A 126 -13.70 20.23 -31.22
N LEU A 127 -12.85 21.20 -30.80
CA LEU A 127 -12.04 21.11 -29.60
C LEU A 127 -12.83 21.49 -28.33
N GLY A 128 -13.75 22.47 -28.43
CA GLY A 128 -14.54 22.94 -27.30
C GLY A 128 -15.77 22.10 -26.98
N TRP A 129 -16.16 21.16 -27.85
CA TRP A 129 -17.35 20.34 -27.61
C TRP A 129 -17.29 19.51 -26.30
N PRO A 130 -16.19 18.85 -25.92
CA PRO A 130 -16.09 18.18 -24.64
C PRO A 130 -16.18 19.14 -23.46
N LEU A 131 -15.49 20.30 -23.54
CA LEU A 131 -15.58 21.35 -22.51
C LEU A 131 -17.04 21.86 -22.35
N ALA A 132 -17.77 22.03 -23.45
CA ALA A 132 -19.18 22.42 -23.41
C ALA A 132 -20.04 21.37 -22.70
N LYS A 133 -19.79 20.07 -22.97
CA LYS A 133 -20.46 18.97 -22.28
C LYS A 133 -20.11 18.93 -20.80
N ALA A 134 -18.85 19.12 -20.45
CA ALA A 134 -18.37 19.16 -19.04
C ALA A 134 -19.01 20.33 -18.30
N ALA A 135 -18.96 21.54 -18.86
CA ALA A 135 -19.59 22.73 -18.28
C ALA A 135 -21.13 22.57 -18.13
N TRP A 136 -21.79 21.93 -19.10
CA TRP A 136 -23.22 21.65 -18.99
C TRP A 136 -23.55 20.66 -17.86
N ARG A 137 -22.73 19.64 -17.68
CA ARG A 137 -22.88 18.68 -16.57
C ARG A 137 -22.67 19.38 -15.23
N ALA A 138 -21.59 20.14 -15.08
CA ALA A 138 -21.28 20.90 -13.88
C ALA A 138 -22.40 21.89 -13.51
N ALA A 139 -22.98 22.58 -14.50
CA ALA A 139 -24.09 23.50 -14.29
C ALA A 139 -25.35 22.78 -13.76
N ARG A 140 -25.65 21.55 -14.21
CA ARG A 140 -26.79 20.76 -13.70
C ARG A 140 -26.63 20.40 -12.23
N VAL A 141 -25.40 20.08 -11.78
CA VAL A 141 -25.09 19.73 -10.39
C VAL A 141 -24.80 20.96 -9.53
N ARG A 142 -24.88 22.18 -10.12
CA ARG A 142 -24.53 23.45 -9.48
C ARG A 142 -23.09 23.46 -8.92
N ALA A 143 -22.18 22.77 -9.58
CA ALA A 143 -20.75 22.79 -9.31
C ALA A 143 -20.08 23.74 -10.31
N ILE A 144 -19.03 24.44 -9.88
CA ILE A 144 -18.16 25.24 -10.75
C ILE A 144 -16.80 24.58 -10.70
N ASP A 145 -16.41 23.92 -11.78
CA ASP A 145 -15.12 23.23 -11.94
C ASP A 145 -14.17 23.98 -12.88
N ALA A 146 -12.96 23.48 -13.04
CA ALA A 146 -11.95 24.07 -13.91
C ALA A 146 -12.39 24.10 -15.38
N ASP A 147 -13.11 23.06 -15.84
CA ASP A 147 -13.60 22.94 -17.20
C ASP A 147 -14.64 24.02 -17.51
N THR A 148 -15.48 24.34 -16.51
CA THR A 148 -16.45 25.45 -16.62
C THR A 148 -15.75 26.79 -16.82
N PHE A 149 -14.63 27.04 -16.11
CA PHE A 149 -13.86 28.29 -16.33
C PHE A 149 -13.21 28.34 -17.69
N MET A 150 -12.63 27.25 -18.15
CA MET A 150 -12.03 27.18 -19.47
C MET A 150 -13.08 27.36 -20.56
N PHE A 151 -14.26 26.77 -20.41
CA PHE A 151 -15.39 26.96 -21.33
C PHE A 151 -15.84 28.43 -21.36
N ILE A 152 -15.96 29.10 -20.19
CA ILE A 152 -16.28 30.54 -20.11
C ILE A 152 -15.21 31.36 -20.84
N GLY A 153 -13.92 31.03 -20.67
CA GLY A 153 -12.81 31.69 -21.37
C GLY A 153 -12.90 31.55 -22.88
N VAL A 154 -13.21 30.35 -23.39
CA VAL A 154 -13.41 30.08 -24.83
C VAL A 154 -14.60 30.87 -25.38
N VAL A 155 -15.75 30.83 -24.70
CA VAL A 155 -16.98 31.56 -25.10
C VAL A 155 -16.73 33.07 -25.09
N ALA A 156 -16.09 33.61 -24.07
CA ALA A 156 -15.78 35.01 -23.98
C ALA A 156 -14.80 35.47 -25.09
N ALA A 157 -13.80 34.68 -25.44
CA ALA A 157 -12.91 34.94 -26.58
C ALA A 157 -13.69 34.97 -27.91
N CYS A 158 -14.60 34.04 -28.11
CA CYS A 158 -15.46 34.03 -29.29
C CYS A 158 -16.42 35.25 -29.35
N ALA A 159 -16.96 35.66 -28.21
CA ALA A 159 -17.88 36.80 -28.09
C ALA A 159 -17.23 38.13 -28.49
N ILE A 160 -15.94 38.31 -28.29
CA ILE A 160 -15.18 39.47 -28.74
C ILE A 160 -14.58 39.33 -30.16
N GLY A 161 -14.92 38.21 -30.87
CA GLY A 161 -14.46 37.95 -32.23
C GLY A 161 -13.08 37.30 -32.34
N GLU A 162 -12.46 36.92 -31.22
CA GLU A 162 -11.13 36.27 -31.21
C GLU A 162 -11.23 34.74 -31.28
N PHE A 163 -11.81 34.24 -32.38
CA PHE A 163 -12.03 32.79 -32.57
C PHE A 163 -10.73 31.98 -32.56
N LEU A 164 -9.64 32.52 -33.09
CA LEU A 164 -8.33 31.87 -33.07
C LEU A 164 -7.82 31.71 -31.62
N ALA A 165 -7.96 32.73 -30.79
CA ALA A 165 -7.58 32.63 -29.38
C ALA A 165 -8.43 31.58 -28.65
N GLY A 166 -9.75 31.57 -28.89
CA GLY A 166 -10.66 30.53 -28.34
C GLY A 166 -10.27 29.12 -28.78
N ALA A 167 -9.90 28.92 -30.06
CA ALA A 167 -9.44 27.64 -30.60
C ALA A 167 -8.12 27.18 -29.94
N VAL A 168 -7.16 28.09 -29.76
CA VAL A 168 -5.87 27.82 -29.10
C VAL A 168 -6.06 27.45 -27.64
N ILE A 169 -6.92 28.17 -26.90
CA ILE A 169 -7.27 27.80 -25.52
C ILE A 169 -7.83 26.39 -25.47
N ALA A 170 -8.85 26.08 -26.27
CA ALA A 170 -9.50 24.77 -26.31
C ALA A 170 -8.50 23.65 -26.71
N TRP A 171 -7.55 23.95 -27.60
CA TRP A 171 -6.51 22.99 -28.00
C TRP A 171 -5.52 22.68 -26.88
N PHE A 172 -5.02 23.70 -26.18
CA PHE A 172 -4.11 23.47 -25.04
C PHE A 172 -4.80 22.76 -23.88
N VAL A 173 -6.06 23.04 -23.62
CA VAL A 173 -6.86 22.30 -22.61
C VAL A 173 -6.99 20.83 -23.01
N ALA A 174 -7.32 20.54 -24.28
CA ALA A 174 -7.40 19.17 -24.76
C ALA A 174 -6.05 18.41 -24.70
N VAL A 175 -4.93 19.11 -24.93
CA VAL A 175 -3.58 18.56 -24.77
C VAL A 175 -3.27 18.28 -23.30
N ALA A 176 -3.61 19.20 -22.40
CA ALA A 176 -3.42 19.03 -20.96
C ALA A 176 -4.23 17.83 -20.44
N GLU A 177 -5.51 17.72 -20.83
CA GLU A 177 -6.41 16.59 -20.49
C GLU A 177 -5.84 15.25 -21.01
N LEU A 178 -5.29 15.20 -22.22
CA LEU A 178 -4.64 14.00 -22.75
C LEU A 178 -3.39 13.62 -21.94
N LEU A 179 -2.55 14.58 -21.57
CA LEU A 179 -1.36 14.36 -20.75
C LEU A 179 -1.75 13.87 -19.34
N GLU A 180 -2.77 14.45 -18.75
CA GLU A 180 -3.32 14.03 -17.46
C GLU A 180 -3.78 12.57 -17.50
N THR A 181 -4.65 12.24 -18.47
CA THR A 181 -5.17 10.87 -18.67
C THR A 181 -4.03 9.87 -18.90
N TYR A 182 -3.03 10.24 -19.73
CA TYR A 182 -1.86 9.40 -19.97
C TYR A 182 -1.05 9.14 -18.71
N THR A 183 -0.87 10.17 -17.91
CA THR A 183 -0.09 10.13 -16.68
C THR A 183 -0.75 9.25 -15.63
N VAL A 184 -2.03 9.44 -15.40
CA VAL A 184 -2.83 8.61 -14.48
C VAL A 184 -2.84 7.15 -14.94
N ALA A 185 -3.04 6.89 -16.23
CA ALA A 185 -3.02 5.54 -16.79
C ALA A 185 -1.65 4.85 -16.62
N ARG A 186 -0.53 5.58 -16.77
CA ARG A 186 0.82 5.03 -16.58
C ARG A 186 1.10 4.74 -15.10
N SER A 187 0.62 5.59 -14.19
CA SER A 187 0.73 5.36 -12.76
C SER A 187 -0.04 4.11 -12.33
N ARG A 188 -1.21 3.86 -12.94
CA ARG A 188 -2.00 2.63 -12.74
C ARG A 188 -1.30 1.39 -13.31
N GLY A 189 -0.49 1.52 -14.37
CA GLY A 189 0.22 0.40 -14.99
C GLY A 189 1.11 -0.36 -14.01
N ALA A 190 1.76 0.32 -13.07
CA ALA A 190 2.61 -0.31 -12.07
C ALA A 190 1.84 -1.24 -11.09
N ILE A 191 0.55 -0.96 -10.86
CA ILE A 191 -0.35 -1.79 -10.04
C ILE A 191 -0.94 -2.90 -10.90
N ARG A 192 -1.22 -2.61 -12.18
CA ARG A 192 -1.75 -3.57 -13.14
C ARG A 192 -0.76 -4.71 -13.44
N ASP A 193 0.54 -4.46 -13.34
CA ASP A 193 1.58 -5.49 -13.48
C ASP A 193 1.46 -6.55 -12.37
N LEU A 194 1.02 -6.18 -11.16
CA LEU A 194 0.68 -7.12 -10.09
C LEU A 194 -0.60 -7.92 -10.42
N VAL A 195 -1.61 -7.28 -10.98
CA VAL A 195 -2.86 -7.94 -11.39
C VAL A 195 -2.65 -8.91 -12.56
N THR A 196 -1.79 -8.55 -13.53
CA THR A 196 -1.44 -9.41 -14.67
C THR A 196 -0.52 -10.57 -14.29
N ALA A 197 -0.03 -10.61 -13.04
CA ALA A 197 0.75 -11.73 -12.52
C ALA A 197 -0.08 -13.02 -12.35
N ALA A 198 -1.41 -12.98 -12.27
CA ALA A 198 -2.23 -14.18 -12.20
C ALA A 198 -2.45 -14.82 -13.59
N PRO A 199 -2.19 -16.13 -13.76
CA PRO A 199 -2.48 -16.83 -15.00
C PRO A 199 -4.00 -16.93 -15.22
N ARG A 200 -4.45 -17.00 -16.49
CA ARG A 200 -5.87 -17.16 -16.82
C ARG A 200 -6.32 -18.62 -16.88
N GLN A 201 -5.40 -19.55 -17.07
CA GLN A 201 -5.67 -20.98 -17.19
C GLN A 201 -4.71 -21.76 -16.29
N ALA A 202 -5.17 -22.90 -15.82
CA ALA A 202 -4.41 -23.82 -14.98
C ALA A 202 -4.64 -25.27 -15.42
N THR A 203 -3.65 -26.12 -15.22
CA THR A 203 -3.79 -27.56 -15.40
C THR A 203 -4.19 -28.17 -14.06
N VAL A 204 -5.38 -28.76 -13.98
CA VAL A 204 -5.89 -29.45 -12.79
C VAL A 204 -5.99 -30.94 -13.02
N GLN A 205 -5.78 -31.71 -11.96
CA GLN A 205 -5.98 -33.17 -11.95
C GLN A 205 -7.38 -33.47 -11.38
N ARG A 206 -8.30 -33.95 -12.23
CA ARG A 206 -9.65 -34.39 -11.85
C ARG A 206 -9.90 -35.78 -12.37
N ASP A 207 -10.52 -36.63 -11.58
CA ASP A 207 -10.92 -38.02 -11.96
C ASP A 207 -9.77 -38.86 -12.58
N GLY A 208 -8.52 -38.60 -12.14
CA GLY A 208 -7.33 -39.32 -12.63
C GLY A 208 -6.78 -38.84 -13.98
N GLY A 209 -7.30 -37.75 -14.55
CA GLY A 209 -6.83 -37.11 -15.78
C GLY A 209 -6.42 -35.64 -15.59
N GLU A 210 -5.51 -35.13 -16.44
CA GLU A 210 -5.12 -33.71 -16.50
C GLU A 210 -6.11 -32.97 -17.40
N THR A 211 -6.65 -31.86 -16.93
CA THR A 211 -7.56 -31.00 -17.67
C THR A 211 -7.15 -29.52 -17.51
N VAL A 212 -7.13 -28.77 -18.60
CA VAL A 212 -6.89 -27.32 -18.56
C VAL A 212 -8.23 -26.62 -18.34
N VAL A 213 -8.30 -25.80 -17.27
CA VAL A 213 -9.50 -25.05 -16.89
C VAL A 213 -9.18 -23.57 -16.76
N ASP A 214 -10.21 -22.71 -16.81
CA ASP A 214 -10.07 -21.31 -16.41
C ASP A 214 -9.82 -21.22 -14.89
N VAL A 215 -8.98 -20.29 -14.44
CA VAL A 215 -8.63 -20.16 -13.02
C VAL A 215 -9.87 -19.94 -12.14
N ASN A 216 -10.91 -19.27 -12.68
CA ASN A 216 -12.17 -19.07 -11.97
C ASN A 216 -13.00 -20.36 -11.79
N GLU A 217 -12.65 -21.44 -12.49
CA GLU A 217 -13.33 -22.76 -12.40
C GLU A 217 -12.60 -23.73 -11.46
N ILE A 218 -11.46 -23.33 -10.88
CA ILE A 218 -10.71 -24.11 -9.90
C ILE A 218 -11.51 -24.17 -8.59
N ARG A 219 -11.52 -25.35 -7.96
CA ARG A 219 -12.20 -25.63 -6.69
C ARG A 219 -11.19 -25.96 -5.59
N HIS A 220 -11.60 -25.79 -4.34
CA HIS A 220 -10.75 -26.06 -3.17
C HIS A 220 -10.22 -27.51 -3.08
N ASP A 221 -10.89 -28.49 -3.70
CA ASP A 221 -10.48 -29.90 -3.68
C ASP A 221 -9.63 -30.29 -4.90
N ASP A 222 -9.34 -29.36 -5.80
CA ASP A 222 -8.54 -29.65 -7.00
C ASP A 222 -7.05 -29.75 -6.64
N ILE A 223 -6.34 -30.54 -7.44
CA ILE A 223 -4.87 -30.56 -7.43
C ILE A 223 -4.40 -29.82 -8.69
N VAL A 224 -3.64 -28.76 -8.51
CA VAL A 224 -3.07 -27.97 -9.60
C VAL A 224 -1.66 -28.46 -9.92
N LEU A 225 -1.41 -28.74 -11.19
CA LEU A 225 -0.09 -29.12 -11.69
C LEU A 225 0.61 -27.88 -12.25
N VAL A 226 1.80 -27.58 -11.73
CA VAL A 226 2.61 -26.44 -12.16
C VAL A 226 3.95 -26.95 -12.67
N LYS A 227 4.27 -26.63 -13.92
CA LYS A 227 5.52 -27.03 -14.58
C LYS A 227 6.56 -25.90 -14.48
N SER A 228 7.83 -26.25 -14.70
CA SER A 228 8.91 -25.26 -14.74
C SER A 228 8.62 -24.13 -15.73
N GLY A 229 8.79 -22.89 -15.27
CA GLY A 229 8.49 -21.67 -15.99
C GLY A 229 7.02 -21.23 -15.92
N GLU A 230 6.13 -22.03 -15.34
CA GLU A 230 4.71 -21.67 -15.21
C GLU A 230 4.46 -20.84 -13.93
N ARG A 231 3.42 -20.02 -13.99
CA ARG A 231 2.92 -19.27 -12.84
C ARG A 231 1.97 -20.14 -12.02
N ILE A 232 2.07 -20.05 -10.70
CA ILE A 232 1.18 -20.72 -9.76
C ILE A 232 -0.16 -19.96 -9.75
N PRO A 233 -1.30 -20.64 -10.01
CA PRO A 233 -2.60 -19.97 -10.15
C PRO A 233 -3.39 -19.83 -8.84
N VAL A 234 -2.97 -20.49 -7.76
CA VAL A 234 -3.70 -20.64 -6.49
C VAL A 234 -2.76 -20.52 -5.30
N ASP A 235 -3.29 -20.22 -4.12
CA ASP A 235 -2.55 -20.46 -2.87
C ASP A 235 -2.84 -21.88 -2.40
N GLY A 236 -1.82 -22.55 -1.87
CA GLY A 236 -1.96 -23.92 -1.37
C GLY A 236 -0.64 -24.56 -0.91
N HIS A 237 -0.67 -25.84 -0.61
CA HIS A 237 0.50 -26.62 -0.17
C HIS A 237 0.99 -27.55 -1.29
N ILE A 238 2.30 -27.72 -1.36
CA ILE A 238 2.92 -28.72 -2.25
C ILE A 238 2.63 -30.12 -1.68
N ILE A 239 1.92 -30.95 -2.45
CA ILE A 239 1.64 -32.35 -2.07
C ILE A 239 2.59 -33.31 -2.75
N ARG A 240 3.30 -32.85 -3.79
CA ARG A 240 4.26 -33.68 -4.53
C ARG A 240 5.22 -32.83 -5.32
N GLY A 241 6.51 -33.17 -5.28
CA GLY A 241 7.56 -32.51 -6.06
C GLY A 241 8.33 -31.49 -5.25
N HIS A 242 9.28 -30.82 -5.93
CA HIS A 242 10.07 -29.72 -5.39
C HIS A 242 10.36 -28.72 -6.51
N ALA A 243 10.49 -27.45 -6.16
CA ALA A 243 10.77 -26.39 -7.12
C ALA A 243 11.44 -25.19 -6.45
N GLY A 244 12.32 -24.52 -7.22
CA GLY A 244 12.74 -23.17 -6.89
C GLY A 244 11.65 -22.18 -7.33
N ILE A 245 11.01 -21.50 -6.37
CA ILE A 245 9.89 -20.59 -6.60
C ILE A 245 10.38 -19.14 -6.55
N ASP A 246 10.18 -18.40 -7.63
CA ASP A 246 10.37 -16.95 -7.67
C ASP A 246 9.13 -16.26 -7.06
N GLU A 247 9.28 -15.78 -5.83
CA GLU A 247 8.26 -15.08 -5.05
C GLU A 247 8.37 -13.55 -5.16
N SER A 248 9.21 -13.03 -6.06
CA SER A 248 9.50 -11.59 -6.18
C SER A 248 8.27 -10.72 -6.45
N ALA A 249 7.24 -11.28 -7.07
CA ALA A 249 5.97 -10.59 -7.30
C ALA A 249 5.21 -10.25 -5.99
N ILE A 250 5.46 -10.99 -4.90
CA ILE A 250 4.81 -10.83 -3.60
C ILE A 250 5.79 -10.24 -2.59
N THR A 251 6.94 -10.86 -2.40
CA THR A 251 7.93 -10.47 -1.38
C THR A 251 8.85 -9.33 -1.82
N GLY A 252 8.99 -9.13 -3.14
CA GLY A 252 9.98 -8.21 -3.73
C GLY A 252 11.42 -8.73 -3.67
N GLU A 253 11.63 -10.02 -3.31
CA GLU A 253 12.95 -10.64 -3.23
C GLU A 253 13.31 -11.32 -4.56
N PRO A 254 14.47 -11.01 -5.16
CA PRO A 254 14.81 -11.51 -6.50
C PRO A 254 15.32 -12.96 -6.52
N MET A 255 15.68 -13.54 -5.35
CA MET A 255 16.23 -14.89 -5.29
C MET A 255 15.09 -15.91 -5.12
N PRO A 256 15.04 -16.95 -5.98
CA PRO A 256 14.08 -18.04 -5.82
C PRO A 256 14.28 -18.78 -4.49
N VAL A 257 13.16 -19.18 -3.88
CA VAL A 257 13.13 -19.96 -2.64
C VAL A 257 12.87 -21.42 -2.98
N GLU A 258 13.72 -22.33 -2.49
CA GLU A 258 13.50 -23.77 -2.65
C GLU A 258 12.32 -24.22 -1.77
N LYS A 259 11.34 -24.90 -2.40
CA LYS A 259 10.14 -25.41 -1.77
C LYS A 259 9.94 -26.88 -2.08
N ALA A 260 9.51 -27.65 -1.10
CA ALA A 260 9.30 -29.09 -1.14
C ALA A 260 7.89 -29.49 -0.66
N GLU A 261 7.62 -30.77 -0.57
CA GLU A 261 6.34 -31.31 -0.05
C GLU A 261 6.03 -30.79 1.36
N GLY A 262 4.84 -30.27 1.56
CA GLY A 262 4.37 -29.62 2.79
C GLY A 262 4.54 -28.11 2.82
N ASP A 263 5.36 -27.51 1.96
CA ASP A 263 5.57 -26.09 1.92
C ASP A 263 4.40 -25.35 1.24
N HIS A 264 4.12 -24.16 1.74
CA HIS A 264 3.09 -23.28 1.19
C HIS A 264 3.59 -22.51 -0.03
N VAL A 265 2.75 -22.37 -1.05
CA VAL A 265 3.01 -21.60 -2.27
C VAL A 265 1.88 -20.60 -2.53
N PHE A 266 2.20 -19.51 -3.20
CA PHE A 266 1.30 -18.38 -3.42
C PHE A 266 0.97 -18.19 -4.90
N ALA A 267 -0.27 -17.82 -5.18
CA ALA A 267 -0.70 -17.44 -6.51
C ALA A 267 0.12 -16.27 -7.07
N GLY A 268 0.41 -16.29 -8.37
CA GLY A 268 1.17 -15.23 -9.05
C GLY A 268 2.68 -15.42 -9.02
N THR A 269 3.24 -16.29 -8.16
CA THR A 269 4.66 -16.67 -8.13
C THR A 269 4.99 -17.63 -9.29
N ILE A 270 6.28 -17.83 -9.59
CA ILE A 270 6.72 -18.61 -10.74
C ILE A 270 7.55 -19.81 -10.26
N ALA A 271 7.20 -21.01 -10.71
CA ALA A 271 8.07 -22.18 -10.55
C ALA A 271 9.26 -22.07 -11.52
N ALA A 272 10.35 -21.40 -11.10
CA ALA A 272 11.48 -21.11 -11.97
C ALA A 272 12.19 -22.38 -12.43
N VAL A 273 12.38 -23.33 -11.52
CA VAL A 273 13.00 -24.64 -11.77
C VAL A 273 12.21 -25.70 -11.01
N GLY A 274 11.97 -26.87 -11.63
CA GLY A 274 11.24 -27.96 -11.03
C GLY A 274 9.77 -28.01 -11.44
N ALA A 275 9.02 -28.95 -10.88
CA ALA A 275 7.59 -29.10 -11.11
C ALA A 275 6.91 -29.59 -9.81
N ILE A 276 5.73 -29.06 -9.52
CA ILE A 276 5.00 -29.32 -8.29
C ILE A 276 3.53 -29.63 -8.54
N SER A 277 2.95 -30.37 -7.62
CA SER A 277 1.50 -30.56 -7.51
C SER A 277 1.04 -29.85 -6.25
N VAL A 278 0.08 -28.94 -6.38
CA VAL A 278 -0.40 -28.06 -5.30
C VAL A 278 -1.83 -28.43 -4.94
N ALA A 279 -2.10 -28.72 -3.66
CA ALA A 279 -3.45 -28.82 -3.13
C ALA A 279 -4.01 -27.40 -2.93
N VAL A 280 -5.16 -27.14 -3.50
CA VAL A 280 -5.76 -25.79 -3.52
C VAL A 280 -6.34 -25.43 -2.16
N GLU A 281 -5.93 -24.29 -1.61
CA GLU A 281 -6.51 -23.71 -0.40
C GLU A 281 -7.34 -22.47 -0.69
N ARG A 282 -6.83 -21.57 -1.57
CA ARG A 282 -7.50 -20.32 -1.92
C ARG A 282 -7.43 -20.07 -3.41
N VAL A 283 -8.51 -19.49 -3.94
CA VAL A 283 -8.66 -19.19 -5.37
C VAL A 283 -9.07 -17.74 -5.61
N GLY A 284 -8.70 -17.19 -6.74
CA GLY A 284 -9.16 -15.88 -7.22
C GLY A 284 -8.89 -14.73 -6.23
N ARG A 285 -9.94 -14.05 -5.79
CA ARG A 285 -9.85 -12.88 -4.88
C ARG A 285 -9.44 -13.24 -3.44
N GLU A 286 -9.54 -14.50 -3.05
CA GLU A 286 -9.16 -14.97 -1.72
C GLU A 286 -7.66 -15.29 -1.63
N THR A 287 -6.96 -15.41 -2.74
CA THR A 287 -5.51 -15.62 -2.77
C THR A 287 -4.77 -14.42 -2.17
N THR A 288 -3.55 -14.65 -1.70
CA THR A 288 -2.68 -13.61 -1.17
C THR A 288 -2.51 -12.45 -2.15
N ILE A 289 -2.25 -12.75 -3.43
CA ILE A 289 -2.14 -11.70 -4.45
C ILE A 289 -3.49 -10.99 -4.70
N GLY A 290 -4.61 -11.70 -4.64
CA GLY A 290 -5.95 -11.12 -4.73
C GLY A 290 -6.24 -10.15 -3.60
N LYS A 291 -5.80 -10.46 -2.37
CA LYS A 291 -5.90 -9.57 -1.20
C LYS A 291 -4.99 -8.36 -1.32
N ILE A 292 -3.75 -8.54 -1.81
CA ILE A 292 -2.82 -7.45 -2.09
C ILE A 292 -3.44 -6.46 -3.08
N ILE A 293 -3.99 -6.95 -4.18
CA ILE A 293 -4.65 -6.12 -5.20
C ILE A 293 -5.78 -5.31 -4.56
N ARG A 294 -6.66 -5.97 -3.79
CA ARG A 294 -7.78 -5.30 -3.10
C ARG A 294 -7.28 -4.22 -2.13
N MET A 295 -6.25 -4.51 -1.32
CA MET A 295 -5.69 -3.52 -0.41
C MET A 295 -5.10 -2.31 -1.14
N VAL A 296 -4.45 -2.51 -2.28
CA VAL A 296 -3.93 -1.41 -3.10
C VAL A 296 -5.07 -0.59 -3.73
N GLU A 297 -6.17 -1.24 -4.15
CA GLU A 297 -7.38 -0.56 -4.61
C GLU A 297 -8.01 0.27 -3.49
N GLU A 298 -8.23 -0.30 -2.32
CA GLU A 298 -8.76 0.38 -1.12
C GLU A 298 -7.84 1.53 -0.67
N ALA A 299 -6.51 1.33 -0.76
CA ALA A 299 -5.53 2.37 -0.45
C ALA A 299 -5.65 3.60 -1.35
N GLN A 300 -6.08 3.42 -2.60
CA GLN A 300 -6.32 4.53 -3.53
C GLN A 300 -7.66 5.27 -3.23
N GLU A 301 -8.60 4.62 -2.56
CA GLU A 301 -9.87 5.25 -2.16
C GLU A 301 -9.69 6.23 -1.00
N GLN A 302 -8.72 5.99 -0.12
CA GLN A 302 -8.49 6.84 1.05
C GLN A 302 -7.71 8.10 0.68
N LYS A 303 -8.43 9.23 0.61
CA LYS A 303 -7.80 10.55 0.37
C LYS A 303 -6.87 10.94 1.53
N ALA A 304 -5.61 11.20 1.23
CA ALA A 304 -4.65 11.74 2.20
C ALA A 304 -5.13 13.09 2.78
N PRO A 305 -4.80 13.40 4.05
CA PRO A 305 -5.14 14.69 4.66
C PRO A 305 -4.67 15.90 3.85
N VAL A 306 -3.47 15.82 3.25
CA VAL A 306 -2.93 16.88 2.39
C VAL A 306 -3.76 17.06 1.11
N GLN A 307 -4.36 16.02 0.57
CA GLN A 307 -5.26 16.12 -0.59
C GLN A 307 -6.53 16.89 -0.23
N ARG A 308 -7.12 16.64 0.94
CA ARG A 308 -8.27 17.42 1.45
C ARG A 308 -7.94 18.92 1.61
N VAL A 309 -6.68 19.24 1.96
CA VAL A 309 -6.22 20.64 2.02
C VAL A 309 -6.12 21.23 0.61
N ALA A 310 -5.60 20.48 -0.37
CA ALA A 310 -5.53 20.93 -1.77
C ALA A 310 -6.93 21.13 -2.37
N ASP A 311 -7.87 20.23 -2.11
CA ASP A 311 -9.27 20.33 -2.56
C ASP A 311 -9.94 21.58 -1.96
N ARG A 312 -9.74 21.83 -0.66
CA ARG A 312 -10.23 23.04 0.02
C ARG A 312 -9.60 24.31 -0.56
N PHE A 313 -8.29 24.30 -0.86
CA PHE A 313 -7.62 25.40 -1.53
C PHE A 313 -8.28 25.67 -2.88
N ALA A 314 -8.50 24.67 -3.71
CA ALA A 314 -9.14 24.82 -5.01
C ALA A 314 -10.55 25.44 -4.91
N SER A 315 -11.34 25.08 -3.90
CA SER A 315 -12.68 25.63 -3.67
C SER A 315 -12.68 27.12 -3.33
N TYR A 316 -11.67 27.62 -2.60
CA TYR A 316 -11.51 29.07 -2.33
C TYR A 316 -10.83 29.81 -3.48
N PHE A 317 -9.92 29.14 -4.18
CA PHE A 317 -9.16 29.74 -5.27
C PHE A 317 -10.07 30.18 -6.43
N THR A 318 -11.05 29.37 -6.75
CA THR A 318 -12.05 29.61 -7.80
C THR A 318 -12.75 30.98 -7.69
N PRO A 319 -13.43 31.35 -6.58
CA PRO A 319 -14.06 32.66 -6.46
C PRO A 319 -13.06 33.80 -6.41
N VAL A 320 -11.83 33.56 -5.89
CA VAL A 320 -10.77 34.59 -5.89
C VAL A 320 -10.31 34.91 -7.31
N VAL A 321 -10.13 33.91 -8.16
CA VAL A 321 -9.77 34.11 -9.57
C VAL A 321 -10.87 34.85 -10.33
N LEU A 322 -12.12 34.50 -10.10
CA LEU A 322 -13.24 35.21 -10.73
C LEU A 322 -13.28 36.66 -10.28
N GLY A 323 -13.06 36.94 -8.99
CA GLY A 323 -12.93 38.27 -8.46
C GLY A 323 -11.77 39.06 -9.08
N ALA A 324 -10.59 38.43 -9.24
CA ALA A 324 -9.44 39.00 -9.90
C ALA A 324 -9.70 39.35 -11.38
N ALA A 325 -10.38 38.45 -12.09
CA ALA A 325 -10.76 38.68 -13.50
C ALA A 325 -11.75 39.84 -13.62
N LEU A 326 -12.77 39.91 -12.75
CA LEU A 326 -13.73 41.03 -12.71
C LEU A 326 -13.05 42.35 -12.33
N LEU A 327 -12.14 42.33 -11.36
CA LEU A 327 -11.35 43.49 -10.97
C LEU A 327 -10.45 43.97 -12.13
N THR A 328 -9.80 43.04 -12.83
CA THR A 328 -9.00 43.34 -14.03
C THR A 328 -9.86 44.02 -15.09
N LEU A 329 -11.05 43.49 -15.35
CA LEU A 329 -12.01 44.07 -16.29
C LEU A 329 -12.41 45.50 -15.84
N ALA A 330 -12.75 45.69 -14.56
CA ALA A 330 -13.18 46.98 -14.00
C ALA A 330 -12.08 48.05 -14.01
N ILE A 331 -10.82 47.65 -13.91
CA ILE A 331 -9.68 48.59 -13.96
C ILE A 331 -9.33 48.91 -15.42
N TRP A 332 -9.21 47.92 -16.29
CA TRP A 332 -8.76 48.13 -17.67
C TRP A 332 -9.75 48.91 -18.51
N TRP A 333 -11.07 48.70 -18.32
CA TRP A 333 -12.10 49.41 -19.08
C TRP A 333 -12.00 50.93 -18.94
N PRO A 334 -12.03 51.54 -17.75
CA PRO A 334 -11.91 53.00 -17.63
C PRO A 334 -10.52 53.53 -17.99
N VAL A 335 -9.46 52.76 -17.76
CA VAL A 335 -8.08 53.20 -18.04
C VAL A 335 -7.78 53.24 -19.55
N THR A 336 -8.29 52.30 -20.33
CA THR A 336 -8.01 52.22 -21.77
C THR A 336 -9.14 52.78 -22.65
N GLY A 337 -10.37 52.83 -22.13
CA GLY A 337 -11.57 53.15 -22.91
C GLY A 337 -11.99 52.02 -23.86
N GLU A 338 -11.24 50.90 -23.94
CA GLU A 338 -11.43 49.78 -24.88
C GLU A 338 -11.98 48.55 -24.15
N VAL A 339 -13.27 48.26 -24.28
CA VAL A 339 -13.94 47.12 -23.67
C VAL A 339 -13.31 45.78 -24.10
N VAL A 340 -12.96 45.64 -25.36
CA VAL A 340 -12.34 44.43 -25.91
C VAL A 340 -11.00 44.10 -25.25
N ARG A 341 -10.18 45.15 -25.01
CA ARG A 341 -8.89 44.99 -24.33
C ARG A 341 -9.07 44.59 -22.88
N ALA A 342 -10.05 45.17 -22.19
CA ALA A 342 -10.37 44.82 -20.82
C ALA A 342 -10.89 43.37 -20.70
N ILE A 343 -11.78 42.91 -21.57
CA ILE A 343 -12.25 41.55 -21.64
C ILE A 343 -11.11 40.58 -21.94
N ARG A 344 -10.21 40.92 -22.88
CA ARG A 344 -9.04 40.09 -23.21
C ARG A 344 -8.14 39.86 -21.99
N ALA A 345 -7.86 40.91 -21.21
CA ALA A 345 -7.07 40.78 -19.97
C ALA A 345 -7.77 39.93 -18.93
N ALA A 346 -9.09 40.09 -18.75
CA ALA A 346 -9.88 39.25 -17.83
C ALA A 346 -9.91 37.77 -18.24
N ILE A 347 -10.08 37.47 -19.54
CA ILE A 347 -9.98 36.11 -20.07
C ILE A 347 -8.59 35.53 -19.79
N THR A 348 -7.52 36.33 -19.99
CA THR A 348 -6.14 35.88 -19.74
C THR A 348 -5.95 35.48 -18.29
N VAL A 349 -6.50 36.24 -17.32
CA VAL A 349 -6.49 35.89 -15.90
C VAL A 349 -7.20 34.59 -15.64
N ILE A 350 -8.38 34.35 -16.23
CA ILE A 350 -9.15 33.10 -16.08
C ILE A 350 -8.35 31.91 -16.60
N VAL A 351 -7.77 32.03 -17.79
CA VAL A 351 -7.06 30.93 -18.46
C VAL A 351 -5.79 30.51 -17.71
N ILE A 352 -4.96 31.49 -17.28
CA ILE A 352 -3.69 31.19 -16.59
C ILE A 352 -3.90 30.66 -15.17
N ALA A 353 -5.03 30.95 -14.55
CA ALA A 353 -5.31 30.63 -13.17
C ALA A 353 -5.91 29.24 -12.96
N CYS A 354 -5.97 28.35 -13.98
CA CYS A 354 -6.44 26.98 -13.74
C CYS A 354 -5.58 26.28 -12.67
N PRO A 355 -6.19 25.70 -11.61
CA PRO A 355 -5.45 25.02 -10.55
C PRO A 355 -5.10 23.56 -10.88
N CYS A 356 -5.02 23.15 -12.16
CA CYS A 356 -4.86 21.77 -12.62
C CYS A 356 -3.61 21.12 -12.01
N ALA A 357 -2.46 21.79 -12.04
CA ALA A 357 -1.22 21.31 -11.43
C ALA A 357 -1.35 21.05 -9.91
N VAL A 358 -2.13 21.90 -9.20
CA VAL A 358 -2.37 21.76 -7.76
C VAL A 358 -3.26 20.54 -7.48
N ALA A 359 -4.29 20.32 -8.29
CA ALA A 359 -5.18 19.17 -8.17
C ALA A 359 -4.46 17.83 -8.41
N LEU A 360 -3.50 17.79 -9.36
CA LEU A 360 -2.69 16.62 -9.69
C LEU A 360 -1.52 16.37 -8.73
N ALA A 361 -1.09 17.37 -7.98
CA ALA A 361 0.13 17.36 -7.16
C ALA A 361 0.15 16.18 -6.17
N THR A 362 -0.96 15.89 -5.52
CA THR A 362 -1.07 14.86 -4.47
C THR A 362 -1.38 13.47 -5.03
N PRO A 363 -2.44 13.26 -5.83
CA PRO A 363 -2.79 11.92 -6.31
C PRO A 363 -1.65 11.25 -7.05
N LEU A 364 -0.96 11.99 -7.91
CA LEU A 364 0.14 11.46 -8.71
C LEU A 364 1.32 10.98 -7.86
N ALA A 365 1.71 11.78 -6.86
CA ALA A 365 2.81 11.41 -5.95
C ALA A 365 2.43 10.22 -5.05
N VAL A 366 1.19 10.15 -4.56
CA VAL A 366 0.70 9.05 -3.73
C VAL A 366 0.69 7.75 -4.51
N VAL A 367 0.09 7.73 -5.72
CA VAL A 367 0.02 6.52 -6.56
C VAL A 367 1.42 6.05 -6.95
N ALA A 368 2.33 6.97 -7.33
CA ALA A 368 3.71 6.63 -7.65
C ALA A 368 4.45 6.00 -6.46
N SER A 369 4.24 6.53 -5.26
CA SER A 369 4.91 6.04 -4.04
C SER A 369 4.36 4.70 -3.57
N ILE A 370 3.03 4.52 -3.57
CA ILE A 370 2.40 3.23 -3.24
C ILE A 370 2.82 2.16 -4.26
N GLY A 371 2.84 2.49 -5.56
CA GLY A 371 3.30 1.55 -6.59
C GLY A 371 4.79 1.19 -6.46
N ARG A 372 5.65 2.12 -6.00
CA ARG A 372 7.05 1.81 -5.67
C ARG A 372 7.14 0.89 -4.45
N ALA A 373 6.42 1.21 -3.38
CA ALA A 373 6.38 0.43 -2.15
C ALA A 373 5.93 -1.02 -2.42
N SER A 374 4.84 -1.19 -3.18
CA SER A 374 4.30 -2.52 -3.51
C SER A 374 5.30 -3.39 -4.26
N ARG A 375 6.06 -2.82 -5.21
CA ARG A 375 7.13 -3.56 -5.93
C ARG A 375 8.29 -4.00 -5.03
N ARG A 376 8.40 -3.42 -3.84
CA ARG A 376 9.37 -3.76 -2.81
C ARG A 376 8.78 -4.64 -1.71
N GLY A 377 7.58 -5.21 -1.93
CA GLY A 377 6.89 -6.00 -0.92
C GLY A 377 6.42 -5.19 0.30
N ILE A 378 6.27 -3.88 0.16
CA ILE A 378 5.76 -2.98 1.20
C ILE A 378 4.36 -2.52 0.78
N LEU A 379 3.32 -3.01 1.44
CA LEU A 379 1.94 -2.64 1.17
C LEU A 379 1.50 -1.52 2.11
N ILE A 380 1.17 -0.36 1.57
CA ILE A 380 0.70 0.81 2.33
C ILE A 380 -0.79 0.99 2.06
N LYS A 381 -1.63 0.93 3.08
CA LYS A 381 -3.10 0.98 2.98
C LYS A 381 -3.68 2.38 2.80
N GLY A 382 -2.97 3.28 2.13
CA GLY A 382 -3.53 4.57 1.75
C GLY A 382 -2.59 5.75 1.84
N GLY A 383 -3.02 6.85 1.22
CA GLY A 383 -2.29 8.11 1.25
C GLY A 383 -2.18 8.71 2.66
N THR A 384 -3.13 8.40 3.54
CA THR A 384 -3.09 8.82 4.95
C THR A 384 -1.89 8.21 5.67
N HIS A 385 -1.71 6.90 5.57
CA HIS A 385 -0.60 6.18 6.22
C HIS A 385 0.75 6.55 5.60
N LEU A 386 0.79 6.79 4.28
CA LEU A 386 1.98 7.33 3.60
C LEU A 386 2.38 8.72 4.15
N GLU A 387 1.40 9.60 4.40
CA GLU A 387 1.62 10.92 5.01
C GLU A 387 2.10 10.80 6.46
N GLU A 388 1.49 9.94 7.27
CA GLU A 388 1.88 9.72 8.67
C GLU A 388 3.27 9.08 8.79
N LEU A 389 3.65 8.13 7.92
CA LEU A 389 5.02 7.61 7.82
C LEU A 389 6.04 8.73 7.60
N SER A 390 5.69 9.74 6.78
CA SER A 390 6.58 10.88 6.53
C SER A 390 6.88 11.71 7.78
N ARG A 391 5.97 11.67 8.76
CA ARG A 391 6.01 12.45 10.01
C ARG A 391 6.52 11.64 11.19
N ALA A 392 6.82 10.35 10.98
CA ALA A 392 7.30 9.46 12.03
C ALA A 392 8.53 10.03 12.74
N ASP A 393 8.50 10.01 14.07
CA ASP A 393 9.54 10.49 14.96
C ASP A 393 9.97 9.46 16.02
N MET A 394 9.25 8.34 16.11
CA MET A 394 9.51 7.24 17.03
C MET A 394 9.17 5.91 16.37
N VAL A 395 10.03 4.91 16.54
CA VAL A 395 9.78 3.53 16.11
C VAL A 395 9.72 2.63 17.34
N VAL A 396 8.69 1.82 17.42
CA VAL A 396 8.48 0.85 18.49
C VAL A 396 8.50 -0.54 17.86
N LEU A 397 9.41 -1.37 18.35
CA LEU A 397 9.60 -2.73 17.85
C LEU A 397 9.06 -3.73 18.88
N ASP A 398 8.17 -4.63 18.49
CA ASP A 398 7.96 -5.82 19.29
C ASP A 398 9.21 -6.70 19.25
N LYS A 399 9.46 -7.48 20.30
CA LYS A 399 10.59 -8.40 20.32
C LYS A 399 10.27 -9.66 19.52
N THR A 400 9.24 -10.39 19.94
CA THR A 400 8.99 -11.77 19.52
C THR A 400 8.37 -11.83 18.12
N GLY A 401 9.01 -12.57 17.19
CA GLY A 401 8.52 -12.64 15.80
C GLY A 401 8.84 -11.40 14.94
N THR A 402 9.35 -10.31 15.55
CA THR A 402 9.73 -9.05 14.88
C THR A 402 11.24 -8.84 14.91
N VAL A 403 11.81 -8.48 16.06
CA VAL A 403 13.29 -8.38 16.26
C VAL A 403 13.91 -9.77 16.24
N THR A 404 13.19 -10.75 16.72
CA THR A 404 13.57 -12.16 16.71
C THR A 404 12.77 -12.95 15.66
N ILE A 405 13.22 -14.15 15.35
CA ILE A 405 12.56 -15.03 14.37
C ILE A 405 11.20 -15.54 14.91
N GLY A 406 10.97 -15.51 16.23
CA GLY A 406 9.78 -16.04 16.88
C GLY A 406 9.75 -17.57 16.95
N ARG A 407 10.87 -18.21 16.63
CA ARG A 407 11.08 -19.65 16.75
C ARG A 407 12.27 -19.87 17.66
N PRO A 408 12.05 -20.30 18.93
CA PRO A 408 13.12 -20.65 19.84
C PRO A 408 14.00 -21.74 19.22
N LYS A 409 15.31 -21.65 19.45
CA LYS A 409 16.27 -22.70 19.09
C LYS A 409 17.08 -23.11 20.31
N VAL A 410 17.49 -24.38 20.36
CA VAL A 410 18.47 -24.84 21.33
C VAL A 410 19.82 -24.22 20.98
N THR A 411 20.35 -23.42 21.88
CA THR A 411 21.64 -22.71 21.69
C THR A 411 22.78 -23.47 22.30
N GLU A 412 22.53 -24.19 23.40
CA GLU A 412 23.53 -24.98 24.10
C GLU A 412 22.84 -26.14 24.85
N VAL A 413 23.52 -27.27 24.87
CA VAL A 413 23.25 -28.39 25.76
C VAL A 413 24.52 -28.61 26.56
N LEU A 414 24.43 -28.52 27.87
CA LEU A 414 25.57 -28.74 28.76
C LEU A 414 25.23 -29.90 29.71
N SER A 415 25.99 -30.97 29.56
CA SER A 415 25.85 -32.15 30.42
C SER A 415 26.77 -32.04 31.63
N CYS A 416 26.43 -32.74 32.70
CA CYS A 416 27.29 -32.99 33.83
C CYS A 416 27.20 -34.45 34.26
N SER A 417 28.12 -34.89 35.10
CA SER A 417 28.25 -36.27 35.55
C SER A 417 28.53 -37.29 34.43
N GLU A 418 27.86 -38.41 34.42
CA GLU A 418 28.10 -39.53 33.47
C GLU A 418 27.36 -39.40 32.14
N HIS A 419 26.51 -38.34 31.96
CA HIS A 419 25.76 -38.12 30.74
C HIS A 419 26.54 -37.31 29.73
N THR A 420 26.27 -37.60 28.44
CA THR A 420 26.71 -36.76 27.32
C THR A 420 25.65 -35.72 26.96
N ASP A 421 26.06 -34.66 26.23
CA ASP A 421 25.12 -33.62 25.76
C ASP A 421 23.98 -34.21 24.90
N SER A 422 24.28 -35.25 24.11
CA SER A 422 23.30 -35.96 23.30
C SER A 422 22.28 -36.74 24.19
N GLU A 423 22.71 -37.38 25.25
CA GLU A 423 21.84 -38.09 26.18
C GLU A 423 20.97 -37.10 26.97
N VAL A 424 21.48 -35.94 27.37
CA VAL A 424 20.66 -34.89 28.02
C VAL A 424 19.61 -34.37 27.06
N LEU A 425 19.95 -34.11 25.79
CA LEU A 425 19.00 -33.65 24.79
C LEU A 425 17.92 -34.71 24.49
N GLU A 426 18.31 -36.00 24.41
CA GLU A 426 17.38 -37.15 24.21
C GLU A 426 16.38 -37.27 25.36
N LEU A 427 16.86 -37.17 26.61
CA LEU A 427 16.02 -37.22 27.81
C LEU A 427 15.00 -36.09 27.83
N VAL A 428 15.43 -34.86 27.51
CA VAL A 428 14.56 -33.69 27.50
C VAL A 428 13.57 -33.75 26.34
N ALA A 429 14.02 -34.12 25.15
CA ALA A 429 13.14 -34.28 23.98
C ALA A 429 12.06 -35.34 24.25
N SER A 430 12.43 -36.48 24.87
CA SER A 430 11.50 -37.49 25.25
C SER A 430 10.50 -37.01 26.34
N ALA A 431 10.98 -36.27 27.33
CA ALA A 431 10.12 -35.70 28.37
C ALA A 431 9.13 -34.66 27.83
N GLU A 432 9.49 -33.90 26.81
CA GLU A 432 8.70 -32.81 26.24
C GLU A 432 7.79 -33.25 25.06
N THR A 433 7.75 -34.55 24.68
CA THR A 433 6.95 -35.08 23.55
C THR A 433 5.46 -34.74 23.64
N ARG A 434 4.91 -34.64 24.85
CA ARG A 434 3.48 -34.31 25.11
C ARG A 434 3.28 -32.85 25.53
N SER A 435 4.32 -32.03 25.46
CA SER A 435 4.24 -30.62 25.82
C SER A 435 3.85 -29.78 24.63
N GLU A 436 2.89 -28.87 24.82
CA GLU A 436 2.48 -27.88 23.82
C GLU A 436 3.30 -26.58 23.90
N HIS A 437 4.32 -26.54 24.76
CA HIS A 437 5.10 -25.31 24.95
C HIS A 437 6.04 -25.05 23.77
N PRO A 438 6.21 -23.79 23.28
CA PRO A 438 7.10 -23.47 22.16
C PRO A 438 8.56 -23.95 22.36
N LEU A 439 9.06 -23.99 23.60
CA LEU A 439 10.39 -24.52 23.90
C LEU A 439 10.50 -26.03 23.65
N ALA A 440 9.42 -26.79 23.86
CA ALA A 440 9.37 -28.21 23.57
C ALA A 440 9.55 -28.49 22.07
N SER A 441 8.88 -27.72 21.22
CA SER A 441 9.01 -27.83 19.77
C SER A 441 10.46 -27.63 19.32
N ALA A 442 11.15 -26.63 19.87
CA ALA A 442 12.55 -26.35 19.56
C ALA A 442 13.48 -27.51 19.97
N ILE A 443 13.23 -28.11 21.13
CA ILE A 443 14.03 -29.22 21.65
C ILE A 443 13.79 -30.48 20.82
N LEU A 444 12.55 -30.76 20.45
CA LEU A 444 12.18 -31.89 19.59
C LEU A 444 12.77 -31.75 18.17
N GLU A 445 12.79 -30.53 17.63
CA GLU A 445 13.39 -30.24 16.32
C GLU A 445 14.90 -30.51 16.35
N GLU A 446 15.61 -29.98 17.36
CA GLU A 446 17.04 -30.18 17.55
C GLU A 446 17.40 -31.67 17.74
N ALA A 447 16.60 -32.42 18.50
CA ALA A 447 16.79 -33.86 18.67
C ALA A 447 16.62 -34.63 17.35
N ARG A 448 15.65 -34.25 16.50
CA ARG A 448 15.45 -34.82 15.17
C ARG A 448 16.59 -34.50 14.22
N GLU A 449 17.06 -33.25 14.21
CA GLU A 449 18.19 -32.84 13.37
C GLU A 449 19.47 -33.60 13.73
N ARG A 450 19.68 -33.90 15.03
CA ARG A 450 20.80 -34.73 15.49
C ARG A 450 20.56 -36.25 15.34
N GLY A 451 19.39 -36.65 14.85
CA GLY A 451 19.01 -38.04 14.65
C GLY A 451 18.90 -38.85 15.95
N LEU A 452 18.56 -38.21 17.06
CA LEU A 452 18.43 -38.82 18.36
C LEU A 452 17.09 -39.56 18.48
N PRO A 453 17.03 -40.73 19.13
CA PRO A 453 15.76 -41.42 19.38
C PRO A 453 14.96 -40.64 20.41
N VAL A 454 13.65 -40.51 20.18
CA VAL A 454 12.74 -39.83 21.10
C VAL A 454 11.65 -40.83 21.51
N GLU A 455 11.55 -41.07 22.80
CA GLU A 455 10.58 -42.03 23.38
C GLU A 455 9.40 -41.30 24.01
N GLU A 456 8.21 -41.89 23.98
CA GLU A 456 7.06 -41.34 24.70
C GLU A 456 7.10 -41.73 26.18
N PRO A 457 6.82 -40.79 27.14
CA PRO A 457 6.79 -41.08 28.54
C PRO A 457 5.55 -41.87 28.95
N GLU A 458 5.68 -42.84 29.89
CA GLU A 458 4.58 -43.56 30.50
C GLU A 458 3.68 -42.67 31.33
N ALA A 459 4.27 -41.73 32.06
CA ALA A 459 3.58 -40.68 32.83
C ALA A 459 4.16 -39.30 32.51
N PHE A 460 3.26 -38.30 32.37
CA PHE A 460 3.62 -36.93 32.07
C PHE A 460 2.78 -35.96 32.89
N GLU A 461 3.43 -35.00 33.54
CA GLU A 461 2.80 -33.98 34.37
C GLU A 461 3.40 -32.59 34.09
N VAL A 462 2.55 -31.62 33.75
CA VAL A 462 2.95 -30.21 33.60
C VAL A 462 2.85 -29.51 34.94
N LEU A 463 3.95 -29.01 35.46
CA LEU A 463 4.04 -28.23 36.69
C LEU A 463 4.07 -26.74 36.32
N ARG A 464 2.89 -26.12 36.29
CA ARG A 464 2.68 -24.75 35.80
C ARG A 464 3.69 -23.76 36.37
N GLY A 465 4.38 -23.03 35.47
CA GLY A 465 5.40 -22.03 35.80
C GLY A 465 6.75 -22.60 36.28
N ARG A 466 6.91 -23.94 36.34
CA ARG A 466 8.12 -24.59 36.85
C ARG A 466 8.77 -25.57 35.88
N GLY A 467 8.00 -26.26 35.05
CA GLY A 467 8.52 -27.23 34.09
C GLY A 467 7.66 -28.47 33.97
N VAL A 468 8.25 -29.61 33.59
CA VAL A 468 7.59 -30.89 33.40
C VAL A 468 8.24 -32.01 34.18
N ARG A 469 7.45 -33.03 34.48
CA ARG A 469 7.87 -34.31 35.05
C ARG A 469 7.43 -35.43 34.13
N ALA A 470 8.36 -36.29 33.74
CA ALA A 470 8.11 -37.44 32.93
C ALA A 470 8.64 -38.71 33.61
N GLU A 471 8.08 -39.88 33.27
CA GLU A 471 8.52 -41.18 33.80
C GLU A 471 8.66 -42.19 32.63
N PHE A 472 9.81 -42.88 32.60
CA PHE A 472 10.18 -43.88 31.60
C PHE A 472 10.69 -45.15 32.32
N ASP A 473 10.10 -46.31 32.15
CA ASP A 473 10.49 -47.55 32.79
C ASP A 473 10.75 -47.42 34.31
N GLY A 474 9.92 -46.58 34.99
CA GLY A 474 10.04 -46.31 36.43
C GLY A 474 11.14 -45.31 36.79
N ARG A 475 11.86 -44.74 35.83
CA ARG A 475 12.85 -43.64 36.01
C ARG A 475 12.20 -42.28 35.83
N LYS A 476 12.56 -41.34 36.67
CA LYS A 476 11.95 -40.00 36.68
C LYS A 476 12.86 -38.96 36.04
N VAL A 477 12.33 -38.25 35.07
CA VAL A 477 12.98 -37.09 34.46
C VAL A 477 12.24 -35.80 34.85
N LEU A 478 12.98 -34.82 35.31
CA LEU A 478 12.50 -33.47 35.64
C LEU A 478 13.17 -32.48 34.70
N VAL A 479 12.37 -31.64 34.05
CA VAL A 479 12.87 -30.57 33.18
C VAL A 479 12.21 -29.27 33.60
N GLY A 480 12.97 -28.24 33.97
CA GLY A 480 12.39 -26.97 34.39
C GLY A 480 13.37 -25.99 35.06
N ASN A 481 12.77 -25.10 35.84
CA ASN A 481 13.53 -24.03 36.52
C ASN A 481 14.15 -24.48 37.87
N ARG A 482 14.92 -23.57 38.51
CA ARG A 482 15.55 -23.83 39.81
C ARG A 482 14.55 -24.17 40.89
N GLU A 483 13.35 -23.60 40.87
CA GLU A 483 12.31 -23.84 41.85
C GLU A 483 11.83 -25.31 41.82
N LEU A 484 11.70 -25.89 40.62
CA LEU A 484 11.34 -27.29 40.42
C LEU A 484 12.39 -28.22 41.06
N LEU A 485 13.66 -27.98 40.80
CA LEU A 485 14.76 -28.78 41.35
C LEU A 485 14.81 -28.64 42.88
N SER A 486 14.71 -27.45 43.43
CA SER A 486 14.70 -27.17 44.86
C SER A 486 13.57 -27.86 45.61
N GLN A 487 12.35 -27.82 45.05
CA GLN A 487 11.18 -28.51 45.61
C GLN A 487 11.31 -30.05 45.54
N SER A 488 12.09 -30.54 44.61
CA SER A 488 12.41 -31.98 44.50
C SER A 488 13.63 -32.40 45.36
N GLY A 489 14.18 -31.46 46.17
CA GLY A 489 15.31 -31.72 47.07
C GLY A 489 16.65 -31.85 46.38
N LEU A 490 16.77 -31.38 45.12
CA LEU A 490 17.94 -31.47 44.29
C LEU A 490 18.76 -30.18 44.39
N ALA A 491 20.06 -30.28 44.61
CA ALA A 491 20.97 -29.16 44.63
C ALA A 491 21.68 -29.05 43.27
N LEU A 492 21.66 -27.84 42.68
CA LEU A 492 22.38 -27.56 41.43
C LEU A 492 23.89 -27.46 41.70
N PRO A 493 24.74 -28.23 41.01
CA PRO A 493 26.18 -28.10 41.11
C PRO A 493 26.69 -26.69 40.80
N GLU A 494 27.69 -26.19 41.56
CA GLU A 494 28.18 -24.80 41.45
C GLU A 494 28.63 -24.40 40.04
N HIS A 495 29.30 -25.34 39.34
CA HIS A 495 29.75 -25.09 37.97
C HIS A 495 28.59 -24.95 36.96
N LEU A 496 27.51 -25.76 37.12
CA LEU A 496 26.30 -25.64 36.29
C LEU A 496 25.52 -24.36 36.63
N GLU A 497 25.45 -24.01 37.92
CA GLU A 497 24.80 -22.75 38.34
C GLU A 497 25.51 -21.51 37.75
N ALA A 498 26.87 -21.54 37.70
CA ALA A 498 27.64 -20.46 37.07
C ALA A 498 27.38 -20.37 35.57
N ALA A 499 27.42 -21.51 34.85
CA ALA A 499 27.17 -21.58 33.43
C ALA A 499 25.69 -21.19 33.08
N ALA A 500 24.72 -21.69 33.84
CA ALA A 500 23.32 -21.35 33.67
C ALA A 500 23.08 -19.84 33.86
N LYS A 501 23.70 -19.22 34.88
CA LYS A 501 23.62 -17.77 35.07
C LYS A 501 24.24 -16.97 33.94
N GLU A 502 25.32 -17.45 33.36
CA GLU A 502 25.97 -16.82 32.21
C GLU A 502 25.01 -16.79 31.01
N ARG A 503 24.37 -17.92 30.68
CA ARG A 503 23.39 -18.01 29.60
C ARG A 503 22.15 -17.17 29.85
N GLU A 504 21.65 -17.14 31.08
CA GLU A 504 20.56 -16.24 31.49
C GLU A 504 20.92 -14.76 31.37
N GLN A 505 22.18 -14.38 31.64
CA GLN A 505 22.67 -13.02 31.44
C GLN A 505 22.78 -12.64 29.95
N GLU A 506 22.93 -13.63 29.07
CA GLU A 506 22.90 -13.48 27.63
C GLU A 506 21.45 -13.47 27.10
N GLY A 507 20.43 -13.56 27.96
CA GLY A 507 19.03 -13.50 27.58
C GLY A 507 18.41 -14.84 27.16
N GLN A 508 19.11 -15.96 27.43
CA GLN A 508 18.61 -17.30 27.09
C GLN A 508 17.74 -17.87 28.21
N THR A 509 16.80 -18.72 27.84
CA THR A 509 16.02 -19.51 28.81
C THR A 509 16.74 -20.80 29.12
N VAL A 510 17.07 -21.04 30.37
CA VAL A 510 17.75 -22.25 30.81
C VAL A 510 16.76 -23.23 31.42
N LEU A 511 16.67 -24.44 30.88
CA LEU A 511 15.92 -25.57 31.39
C LEU A 511 16.90 -26.56 32.06
N LEU A 512 16.81 -26.65 33.38
CA LEU A 512 17.61 -27.58 34.16
C LEU A 512 17.03 -28.98 34.08
N VAL A 513 17.91 -29.99 33.99
CA VAL A 513 17.50 -31.38 33.76
C VAL A 513 18.00 -32.25 34.90
N ALA A 514 17.12 -33.05 35.45
CA ALA A 514 17.47 -34.07 36.43
C ALA A 514 16.86 -35.42 36.05
N HIS A 515 17.61 -36.47 36.24
CA HIS A 515 17.29 -37.86 35.97
C HIS A 515 17.57 -38.74 37.20
N ASP A 516 16.58 -39.52 37.62
CA ASP A 516 16.65 -40.43 38.78
C ASP A 516 17.20 -39.78 40.09
N GLY A 517 16.87 -38.51 40.33
CA GLY A 517 17.25 -37.81 41.55
C GLY A 517 18.65 -37.16 41.48
N GLU A 518 19.29 -37.13 40.33
CA GLU A 518 20.57 -36.43 40.10
C GLU A 518 20.41 -35.40 39.00
N VAL A 519 21.06 -34.22 39.17
CA VAL A 519 21.11 -33.20 38.13
C VAL A 519 22.08 -33.62 37.05
N CYS A 520 21.64 -33.78 35.82
CA CYS A 520 22.48 -34.25 34.70
C CYS A 520 22.90 -33.14 33.72
N GLY A 521 22.32 -31.95 33.79
CA GLY A 521 22.72 -30.85 32.93
C GLY A 521 21.65 -29.76 32.77
N PHE A 522 21.81 -28.98 31.74
CA PHE A 522 20.79 -28.02 31.29
C PHE A 522 20.74 -27.89 29.77
N ILE A 523 19.60 -27.42 29.28
CA ILE A 523 19.44 -26.96 27.89
C ILE A 523 19.19 -25.47 27.92
N ALA A 524 19.96 -24.69 27.16
CA ALA A 524 19.70 -23.29 26.91
C ALA A 524 18.94 -23.11 25.58
N VAL A 525 17.87 -22.36 25.62
CA VAL A 525 17.03 -22.06 24.48
C VAL A 525 16.87 -20.56 24.35
N ALA A 526 17.05 -20.02 23.16
CA ALA A 526 16.83 -18.60 22.89
C ALA A 526 16.03 -18.40 21.61
N ASP A 527 15.25 -17.34 21.60
CA ASP A 527 14.68 -16.82 20.37
C ASP A 527 15.77 -16.04 19.62
N VAL A 528 16.05 -16.47 18.40
CA VAL A 528 17.20 -15.98 17.63
C VAL A 528 16.91 -14.56 17.13
N VAL A 529 17.77 -13.59 17.49
CA VAL A 529 17.72 -12.24 16.94
C VAL A 529 18.02 -12.29 15.44
N ARG A 530 17.18 -11.62 14.63
CA ARG A 530 17.39 -11.53 13.17
C ARG A 530 18.71 -10.81 12.87
N GLU A 531 19.50 -11.34 11.97
CA GLU A 531 20.75 -10.72 11.54
C GLU A 531 20.53 -9.31 10.97
N SER A 532 19.38 -9.10 10.31
CA SER A 532 18.99 -7.83 9.73
C SER A 532 18.51 -6.78 10.75
N ALA A 533 18.24 -7.16 12.02
CA ALA A 533 17.67 -6.23 13.00
C ALA A 533 18.60 -5.06 13.35
N ALA A 534 19.90 -5.33 13.52
CA ALA A 534 20.89 -4.27 13.78
C ALA A 534 21.03 -3.31 12.59
N LEU A 535 21.07 -3.85 11.36
CA LEU A 535 21.11 -3.05 10.12
C LEU A 535 19.85 -2.20 9.97
N ALA A 536 18.69 -2.73 10.34
CA ALA A 536 17.43 -1.97 10.31
C ALA A 536 17.47 -0.76 11.24
N VAL A 537 17.99 -0.91 12.45
CA VAL A 537 18.16 0.20 13.42
C VAL A 537 19.15 1.24 12.89
N GLU A 538 20.25 0.81 12.28
CA GLU A 538 21.23 1.70 11.65
C GLU A 538 20.61 2.50 10.49
N HIS A 539 19.88 1.83 9.59
CA HIS A 539 19.17 2.50 8.48
C HIS A 539 18.09 3.47 8.98
N LEU A 540 17.37 3.12 10.05
CA LEU A 540 16.42 4.06 10.67
C LEU A 540 17.12 5.32 11.17
N ALA A 541 18.28 5.16 11.82
CA ALA A 541 19.07 6.28 12.32
C ALA A 541 19.64 7.17 11.20
N GLU A 542 20.11 6.58 10.08
CA GLU A 542 20.51 7.31 8.87
C GLU A 542 19.39 8.20 8.32
N HIS A 543 18.13 7.75 8.46
CA HIS A 543 16.94 8.51 8.07
C HIS A 543 16.42 9.43 9.20
N GLY A 544 17.21 9.63 10.30
CA GLY A 544 16.86 10.54 11.39
C GLY A 544 15.78 10.01 12.34
N LEU A 545 15.57 8.69 12.37
CA LEU A 545 14.72 7.98 13.33
C LEU A 545 15.61 7.30 14.38
N THR A 546 16.11 8.10 15.33
CA THR A 546 17.02 7.65 16.39
C THR A 546 16.28 7.19 17.65
N ASP A 547 15.01 7.53 17.79
CA ASP A 547 14.17 7.13 18.92
C ASP A 547 13.50 5.79 18.60
N VAL A 548 14.22 4.71 18.94
CA VAL A 548 13.75 3.33 18.76
C VAL A 548 13.62 2.70 20.14
N THR A 549 12.46 2.08 20.42
CA THR A 549 12.16 1.40 21.69
C THR A 549 11.67 -0.02 21.45
N ILE A 550 12.14 -0.98 22.22
CA ILE A 550 11.66 -2.36 22.19
C ILE A 550 10.59 -2.56 23.26
N LEU A 551 9.46 -3.17 22.90
CA LEU A 551 8.46 -3.65 23.87
C LEU A 551 8.50 -5.17 23.94
N THR A 552 8.53 -5.73 25.16
CA THR A 552 8.59 -7.17 25.35
C THR A 552 7.93 -7.63 26.65
N GLY A 553 7.33 -8.82 26.63
CA GLY A 553 6.88 -9.53 27.83
C GLY A 553 8.01 -10.22 28.60
N ASP A 554 9.23 -10.24 28.08
CA ASP A 554 10.38 -10.86 28.73
C ASP A 554 10.86 -10.06 29.95
N ASN A 555 11.69 -10.70 30.74
CA ASN A 555 12.34 -10.03 31.86
C ASN A 555 13.35 -8.96 31.40
N PRO A 556 13.70 -7.97 32.26
CA PRO A 556 14.57 -6.86 31.90
C PRO A 556 15.99 -7.27 31.46
N ARG A 557 16.48 -8.42 31.88
CA ARG A 557 17.82 -8.92 31.49
C ARG A 557 17.85 -9.35 30.04
N THR A 558 16.89 -10.17 29.63
CA THR A 558 16.71 -10.60 28.24
C THR A 558 16.45 -9.39 27.33
N ALA A 559 15.57 -8.48 27.72
CA ALA A 559 15.29 -7.26 26.96
C ALA A 559 16.56 -6.40 26.76
N SER A 560 17.34 -6.21 27.82
CA SER A 560 18.60 -5.47 27.74
C SER A 560 19.66 -6.14 26.87
N ALA A 561 19.74 -7.48 26.87
CA ALA A 561 20.67 -8.22 26.01
C ALA A 561 20.33 -8.02 24.53
N VAL A 562 19.07 -8.20 24.15
CA VAL A 562 18.57 -7.99 22.77
C VAL A 562 18.77 -6.52 22.36
N ALA A 563 18.40 -5.55 23.20
CA ALA A 563 18.53 -4.13 22.90
C ALA A 563 20.01 -3.75 22.59
N ARG A 564 20.94 -4.24 23.39
CA ARG A 564 22.39 -4.04 23.15
C ARG A 564 22.87 -4.68 21.86
N GLN A 565 22.39 -5.89 21.54
CA GLN A 565 22.77 -6.62 20.32
C GLN A 565 22.39 -5.87 19.07
N ILE A 566 21.22 -5.21 19.05
CA ILE A 566 20.73 -4.46 17.87
C ILE A 566 21.02 -2.96 17.95
N GLY A 567 21.68 -2.47 18.99
CA GLY A 567 22.06 -1.06 19.13
C GLY A 567 20.94 -0.12 19.56
N VAL A 568 19.88 -0.63 20.21
CA VAL A 568 18.77 0.16 20.74
C VAL A 568 19.02 0.51 22.21
N ALA A 569 18.80 1.78 22.57
CA ALA A 569 19.07 2.28 23.93
C ALA A 569 17.85 2.13 24.88
N SER A 570 16.63 2.06 24.34
CA SER A 570 15.38 2.08 25.11
C SER A 570 14.60 0.77 24.97
N PHE A 571 14.14 0.24 26.09
CA PHE A 571 13.24 -0.93 26.09
C PHE A 571 12.30 -0.89 27.30
N GLU A 572 11.12 -1.51 27.16
CA GLU A 572 10.17 -1.79 28.21
C GLU A 572 9.96 -3.30 28.32
N ALA A 573 10.08 -3.84 29.52
CA ALA A 573 10.09 -5.28 29.78
C ALA A 573 8.92 -5.68 30.69
N GLU A 574 8.64 -6.99 30.78
CA GLU A 574 7.57 -7.58 31.61
C GLU A 574 6.16 -7.05 31.26
N MET A 575 5.97 -6.64 29.98
CA MET A 575 4.72 -6.07 29.52
C MET A 575 3.70 -7.16 29.13
N LEU A 576 2.49 -7.04 29.66
CA LEU A 576 1.33 -7.76 29.13
C LEU A 576 0.87 -7.12 27.80
N PRO A 577 0.11 -7.84 26.96
CA PRO A 577 -0.42 -7.27 25.72
C PRO A 577 -1.19 -5.96 25.93
N GLU A 578 -1.93 -5.85 27.04
CA GLU A 578 -2.69 -4.65 27.42
C GLU A 578 -1.77 -3.47 27.78
N ASP A 579 -0.63 -3.74 28.40
CA ASP A 579 0.36 -2.73 28.77
C ASP A 579 1.04 -2.15 27.51
N LYS A 580 1.35 -2.98 26.51
CA LYS A 580 1.86 -2.52 25.22
C LYS A 580 0.88 -1.55 24.56
N VAL A 581 -0.41 -1.90 24.53
CA VAL A 581 -1.49 -1.05 23.99
C VAL A 581 -1.55 0.28 24.75
N ALA A 582 -1.53 0.24 26.07
CA ALA A 582 -1.59 1.43 26.92
C ALA A 582 -0.38 2.34 26.70
N TRP A 583 0.83 1.78 26.62
CA TRP A 583 2.08 2.50 26.39
C TRP A 583 2.10 3.19 25.02
N VAL A 584 1.75 2.48 23.94
CA VAL A 584 1.67 3.06 22.59
C VAL A 584 0.66 4.21 22.57
N ARG A 585 -0.53 4.01 23.14
CA ARG A 585 -1.55 5.04 23.26
C ARG A 585 -1.06 6.27 24.00
N GLU A 586 -0.32 6.10 25.09
CA GLU A 586 0.27 7.20 25.86
C GLU A 586 1.27 8.01 25.02
N MET A 587 2.15 7.34 24.26
CA MET A 587 3.09 8.03 23.39
C MET A 587 2.37 8.84 22.31
N VAL A 588 1.34 8.28 21.69
CA VAL A 588 0.52 8.99 20.69
C VAL A 588 -0.20 10.18 21.33
N GLN A 589 -0.76 10.04 22.55
CA GLN A 589 -1.41 11.14 23.28
C GLN A 589 -0.43 12.25 23.67
N ARG A 590 0.84 11.93 23.91
CA ARG A 590 1.93 12.90 24.10
C ARG A 590 2.32 13.63 22.82
N GLY A 591 1.68 13.33 21.69
CA GLY A 591 1.91 13.97 20.39
C GLY A 591 3.03 13.34 19.56
N ARG A 592 3.58 12.18 19.97
CA ARG A 592 4.58 11.44 19.22
C ARG A 592 3.94 10.78 18.00
N LYS A 593 4.70 10.69 16.93
CA LYS A 593 4.32 10.01 15.70
C LYS A 593 4.95 8.61 15.68
N VAL A 594 4.23 7.68 16.30
CA VAL A 594 4.70 6.32 16.59
C VAL A 594 4.46 5.41 15.39
N VAL A 595 5.52 4.76 14.91
CA VAL A 595 5.45 3.59 14.04
C VAL A 595 5.65 2.35 14.91
N MET A 596 4.60 1.57 15.11
CA MET A 596 4.66 0.30 15.85
C MET A 596 4.83 -0.85 14.85
N VAL A 597 5.81 -1.72 15.11
CA VAL A 597 6.13 -2.89 14.29
C VAL A 597 5.94 -4.15 15.10
N GLY A 598 5.17 -5.09 14.55
CA GLY A 598 4.85 -6.37 15.19
C GLY A 598 4.54 -7.48 14.18
N ASP A 599 4.21 -8.67 14.67
CA ASP A 599 3.83 -9.83 13.84
C ASP A 599 2.37 -9.76 13.33
N GLY A 600 1.58 -8.83 13.84
CA GLY A 600 0.17 -8.65 13.46
C GLY A 600 -0.80 -9.67 14.07
N ILE A 601 -0.34 -10.64 14.83
CA ILE A 601 -1.17 -11.66 15.48
C ILE A 601 -1.40 -11.28 16.94
N ASN A 602 -0.33 -11.19 17.72
CA ASN A 602 -0.39 -10.87 19.13
C ASN A 602 -0.47 -9.36 19.38
N ASP A 603 0.11 -8.58 18.50
CA ASP A 603 0.27 -7.12 18.65
C ASP A 603 -0.79 -6.32 17.87
N ALA A 604 -1.76 -6.97 17.20
CA ALA A 604 -2.81 -6.29 16.45
C ALA A 604 -3.48 -5.12 17.20
N PRO A 605 -3.83 -5.24 18.50
CA PRO A 605 -4.39 -4.11 19.25
C PRO A 605 -3.40 -2.96 19.48
N ALA A 606 -2.09 -3.24 19.62
CA ALA A 606 -1.06 -2.22 19.76
C ALA A 606 -0.76 -1.53 18.43
N LEU A 607 -0.72 -2.29 17.31
CA LEU A 607 -0.61 -1.75 15.96
C LEU A 607 -1.73 -0.77 15.65
N ALA A 608 -2.97 -1.11 16.00
CA ALA A 608 -4.14 -0.26 15.79
C ALA A 608 -4.15 1.03 16.65
N GLN A 609 -3.37 1.11 17.72
CA GLN A 609 -3.24 2.32 18.57
C GLN A 609 -2.10 3.23 18.10
N ALA A 610 -1.16 2.73 17.30
CA ALA A 610 -0.05 3.51 16.79
C ALA A 610 -0.52 4.59 15.80
N THR A 611 0.36 5.54 15.47
CA THR A 611 0.12 6.47 14.35
C THR A 611 0.15 5.71 13.03
N VAL A 612 1.07 4.73 12.92
CA VAL A 612 1.13 3.76 11.82
C VAL A 612 1.50 2.39 12.40
N GLY A 613 0.64 1.42 12.23
CA GLY A 613 0.90 0.01 12.54
C GLY A 613 1.53 -0.70 11.36
N VAL A 614 2.66 -1.38 11.58
CA VAL A 614 3.40 -2.14 10.57
C VAL A 614 3.43 -3.61 10.95
N ALA A 615 2.85 -4.49 10.12
CA ALA A 615 2.93 -5.94 10.31
C ALA A 615 4.06 -6.53 9.45
N MET A 616 4.84 -7.44 10.05
CA MET A 616 5.90 -8.19 9.37
C MET A 616 5.42 -9.59 8.95
N GLY A 617 6.05 -10.15 7.89
CA GLY A 617 5.77 -11.51 7.45
C GLY A 617 4.33 -11.73 6.98
N ALA A 618 3.67 -10.65 6.53
CA ALA A 618 2.23 -10.63 6.27
C ALA A 618 1.79 -11.54 5.11
N ALA A 619 2.72 -12.06 4.29
CA ALA A 619 2.40 -13.01 3.22
C ALA A 619 1.73 -14.30 3.72
N GLY A 620 1.99 -14.69 4.98
CA GLY A 620 1.48 -15.93 5.57
C GLY A 620 0.21 -15.79 6.40
N THR A 621 -0.23 -14.56 6.79
CA THR A 621 -1.32 -14.39 7.76
C THR A 621 -2.31 -13.30 7.40
N ASP A 622 -3.59 -13.69 7.30
CA ASP A 622 -4.68 -12.75 7.01
C ASP A 622 -4.87 -11.73 8.14
N ALA A 623 -4.67 -12.15 9.39
CA ALA A 623 -4.83 -11.29 10.56
C ALA A 623 -3.82 -10.12 10.55
N ALA A 624 -2.56 -10.39 10.18
CA ALA A 624 -1.54 -9.36 10.04
C ALA A 624 -1.88 -8.38 8.92
N LEU A 625 -2.35 -8.91 7.77
CA LEU A 625 -2.78 -8.09 6.64
C LEU A 625 -3.98 -7.20 7.01
N GLU A 626 -4.93 -7.64 7.84
CA GLU A 626 -6.08 -6.83 8.25
C GLU A 626 -5.75 -5.79 9.31
N ALA A 627 -4.92 -6.13 10.28
CA ALA A 627 -4.68 -5.32 11.48
C ALA A 627 -3.78 -4.10 11.25
N ALA A 628 -2.84 -4.18 10.30
CA ALA A 628 -1.82 -3.15 10.10
C ALA A 628 -2.20 -2.13 9.02
N ASP A 629 -1.66 -0.91 9.13
CA ASP A 629 -1.74 0.16 8.13
C ASP A 629 -0.73 -0.04 7.01
N VAL A 630 0.38 -0.70 7.34
CA VAL A 630 1.46 -1.08 6.43
C VAL A 630 1.78 -2.55 6.66
N ALA A 631 1.87 -3.33 5.59
CA ALA A 631 2.25 -4.73 5.67
C ALA A 631 3.55 -4.98 4.91
N LEU A 632 4.52 -5.61 5.57
CA LEU A 632 5.75 -6.10 4.96
C LEU A 632 5.53 -7.55 4.56
N MET A 633 5.63 -7.82 3.25
CA MET A 633 5.36 -9.16 2.70
C MET A 633 6.49 -10.14 2.96
N SER A 634 7.67 -9.62 3.29
CA SER A 634 8.85 -10.40 3.70
C SER A 634 9.15 -10.21 5.17
N ASP A 635 10.02 -11.07 5.69
CA ASP A 635 10.52 -11.01 7.06
C ASP A 635 11.69 -10.02 7.26
N GLN A 636 11.93 -9.14 6.28
CA GLN A 636 13.04 -8.17 6.30
C GLN A 636 12.66 -6.91 7.07
N ILE A 637 13.12 -6.81 8.30
CA ILE A 637 12.86 -5.68 9.20
C ILE A 637 13.40 -4.33 8.67
N GLU A 638 14.46 -4.34 7.87
CA GLU A 638 15.03 -3.16 7.22
C GLU A 638 14.09 -2.46 6.24
N ARG A 639 13.05 -3.14 5.76
CA ARG A 639 11.99 -2.56 4.92
C ARG A 639 11.20 -1.44 5.63
N ILE A 640 11.24 -1.39 6.96
CA ILE A 640 10.62 -0.31 7.74
C ILE A 640 11.29 1.03 7.42
N ALA A 641 12.61 1.07 7.38
CA ALA A 641 13.36 2.26 7.02
C ALA A 641 13.03 2.72 5.58
N GLU A 642 12.91 1.76 4.65
CA GLU A 642 12.52 2.04 3.27
C GLU A 642 11.08 2.58 3.18
N ALA A 643 10.13 2.04 3.96
CA ALA A 643 8.75 2.55 4.02
C ALA A 643 8.70 4.02 4.46
N VAL A 644 9.48 4.37 5.48
CA VAL A 644 9.59 5.76 5.96
C VAL A 644 10.26 6.67 4.93
N GLU A 645 11.33 6.20 4.25
CA GLU A 645 11.98 6.93 3.15
C GLU A 645 10.99 7.25 2.04
N ILE A 646 10.21 6.25 1.59
CA ILE A 646 9.18 6.41 0.56
C ILE A 646 8.14 7.45 1.01
N GLY A 647 7.66 7.38 2.25
CA GLY A 647 6.72 8.36 2.81
C GLY A 647 7.27 9.78 2.79
N ARG A 648 8.51 9.97 3.24
CA ARG A 648 9.19 11.29 3.25
C ARG A 648 9.42 11.84 1.85
N ALA A 649 9.86 10.99 0.91
CA ALA A 649 10.07 11.37 -0.48
C ALA A 649 8.74 11.77 -1.15
N ALA A 650 7.67 11.02 -0.91
CA ALA A 650 6.32 11.33 -1.39
C ALA A 650 5.86 12.71 -0.89
N PHE A 651 5.93 12.93 0.41
CA PHE A 651 5.44 14.16 1.02
C PHE A 651 6.28 15.39 0.64
N ALA A 652 7.60 15.23 0.50
CA ALA A 652 8.47 16.28 -0.03
C ALA A 652 8.10 16.63 -1.48
N THR A 653 7.84 15.63 -2.33
CA THR A 653 7.41 15.82 -3.72
C THR A 653 6.05 16.53 -3.79
N ILE A 654 5.08 16.14 -2.96
CA ILE A 654 3.78 16.80 -2.87
C ILE A 654 3.94 18.28 -2.54
N LYS A 655 4.75 18.63 -1.52
CA LYS A 655 5.01 20.03 -1.14
C LYS A 655 5.65 20.82 -2.29
N GLN A 656 6.61 20.23 -2.99
CA GLN A 656 7.26 20.86 -4.15
C GLN A 656 6.25 21.11 -5.27
N ASN A 657 5.42 20.12 -5.59
CA ASN A 657 4.40 20.22 -6.62
C ASN A 657 3.36 21.30 -6.31
N LEU A 658 2.88 21.34 -5.07
CA LEU A 658 1.96 22.39 -4.61
C LEU A 658 2.60 23.77 -4.72
N PHE A 659 3.87 23.91 -4.30
CA PHE A 659 4.59 25.17 -4.41
C PHE A 659 4.76 25.62 -5.86
N ILE A 660 5.16 24.70 -6.76
CA ILE A 660 5.30 24.98 -8.21
C ILE A 660 3.97 25.47 -8.79
N GLY A 661 2.87 24.76 -8.53
CA GLY A 661 1.54 25.10 -9.06
C GLY A 661 1.05 26.46 -8.54
N ILE A 662 1.14 26.68 -7.23
CA ILE A 662 0.69 27.95 -6.61
C ILE A 662 1.55 29.12 -7.06
N ALA A 663 2.87 28.99 -7.05
CA ALA A 663 3.78 30.07 -7.46
C ALA A 663 3.56 30.46 -8.92
N PHE A 664 3.41 29.45 -9.80
CA PHE A 664 3.12 29.68 -11.21
C PHE A 664 1.81 30.44 -11.40
N ASN A 665 0.74 30.03 -10.72
CA ASN A 665 -0.56 30.71 -10.82
C ASN A 665 -0.51 32.14 -10.29
N VAL A 666 0.14 32.41 -9.16
CA VAL A 666 0.27 33.75 -8.61
C VAL A 666 1.02 34.70 -9.57
N VAL A 667 2.17 34.25 -10.08
CA VAL A 667 2.96 35.00 -11.06
C VAL A 667 2.18 35.19 -12.36
N GLY A 668 1.55 34.12 -12.86
CA GLY A 668 0.75 34.15 -14.08
C GLY A 668 -0.43 35.13 -14.01
N ILE A 669 -1.20 35.12 -12.90
CA ILE A 669 -2.31 36.05 -12.66
C ILE A 669 -1.78 37.48 -12.66
N GLY A 670 -0.66 37.74 -12.00
CA GLY A 670 -0.03 39.07 -12.00
C GLY A 670 0.32 39.55 -13.40
N LEU A 671 1.00 38.72 -14.20
CA LEU A 671 1.35 39.04 -15.59
C LEU A 671 0.11 39.21 -16.48
N ALA A 672 -0.91 38.41 -16.30
CA ALA A 672 -2.17 38.52 -17.04
C ALA A 672 -2.93 39.78 -16.69
N ALA A 673 -3.04 40.11 -15.41
CA ALA A 673 -3.71 41.33 -14.92
C ALA A 673 -3.06 42.63 -15.42
N THR A 674 -1.72 42.61 -15.60
CA THR A 674 -1.00 43.79 -16.18
C THR A 674 -1.11 43.87 -17.70
N GLY A 675 -1.72 42.85 -18.36
CA GLY A 675 -1.85 42.80 -19.81
C GLY A 675 -0.53 42.51 -20.57
N LEU A 676 0.52 42.09 -19.86
CA LEU A 676 1.82 41.73 -20.45
C LEU A 676 1.75 40.45 -21.29
N ILE A 677 0.85 39.56 -20.94
CA ILE A 677 0.58 38.31 -21.68
C ILE A 677 -0.86 38.32 -22.22
N GLY A 678 -1.06 37.69 -23.38
CA GLY A 678 -2.39 37.51 -23.96
C GLY A 678 -2.94 36.09 -23.73
N PRO A 679 -4.23 35.82 -24.09
CA PRO A 679 -4.91 34.57 -23.82
C PRO A 679 -4.21 33.34 -24.44
N MET A 680 -3.63 33.46 -25.63
CA MET A 680 -2.92 32.35 -26.30
C MET A 680 -1.63 31.99 -25.56
N VAL A 681 -0.87 33.00 -25.11
CA VAL A 681 0.37 32.77 -24.33
C VAL A 681 0.02 32.17 -22.96
N ALA A 682 -1.04 32.65 -22.32
CA ALA A 682 -1.55 32.10 -21.07
C ALA A 682 -1.94 30.62 -21.19
N ALA A 683 -2.65 30.26 -22.27
CA ALA A 683 -3.03 28.86 -22.54
C ALA A 683 -1.82 27.96 -22.81
N ALA A 684 -0.83 28.46 -23.54
CA ALA A 684 0.42 27.70 -23.77
C ALA A 684 1.23 27.53 -22.46
N ALA A 685 1.35 28.59 -21.67
CA ALA A 685 2.11 28.59 -20.43
C ALA A 685 1.47 27.71 -19.35
N HIS A 686 0.15 27.55 -19.35
CA HIS A 686 -0.62 26.72 -18.41
C HIS A 686 -0.16 25.24 -18.38
N VAL A 687 0.33 24.69 -19.50
CA VAL A 687 0.81 23.30 -19.56
C VAL A 687 2.16 23.11 -18.82
N ILE A 688 2.91 24.20 -18.58
CA ILE A 688 4.25 24.11 -17.97
C ILE A 688 4.21 23.54 -16.54
N PRO A 689 3.38 24.05 -15.62
CA PRO A 689 3.33 23.51 -14.26
C PRO A 689 2.80 22.06 -14.23
N ASP A 690 1.88 21.68 -15.11
CA ASP A 690 1.37 20.30 -15.20
C ASP A 690 2.50 19.35 -15.56
N LEU A 691 3.30 19.70 -16.58
CA LEU A 691 4.47 18.90 -16.98
C LEU A 691 5.55 18.85 -15.89
N ALA A 692 5.77 19.98 -15.19
CA ALA A 692 6.73 20.04 -14.09
C ALA A 692 6.31 19.13 -12.92
N VAL A 693 5.04 19.13 -12.52
CA VAL A 693 4.46 18.25 -11.50
C VAL A 693 4.58 16.79 -11.91
N PHE A 694 4.30 16.50 -13.19
CA PHE A 694 4.45 15.16 -13.74
C PHE A 694 5.89 14.66 -13.64
N VAL A 695 6.86 15.42 -14.18
CA VAL A 695 8.28 15.04 -14.16
C VAL A 695 8.81 14.90 -12.74
N ASN A 696 8.38 15.79 -11.82
CA ASN A 696 8.79 15.72 -10.44
C ASN A 696 8.22 14.47 -9.73
N SER A 697 6.95 14.12 -9.98
CA SER A 697 6.33 12.90 -9.41
C SER A 697 6.87 11.62 -10.04
N ALA A 698 7.26 11.65 -11.33
CA ALA A 698 7.82 10.50 -12.01
C ALA A 698 9.14 9.99 -11.37
N LYS A 699 9.89 10.87 -10.69
CA LYS A 699 11.10 10.50 -9.94
C LYS A 699 10.82 9.51 -8.79
N LEU A 700 9.59 9.49 -8.29
CA LEU A 700 9.18 8.55 -7.23
C LEU A 700 9.09 7.10 -7.72
N PHE A 701 8.88 6.87 -9.02
CA PHE A 701 8.90 5.53 -9.61
C PHE A 701 10.31 4.93 -9.68
N VAL A 702 11.33 5.81 -9.85
CA VAL A 702 12.75 5.43 -9.96
C VAL A 702 13.43 5.87 -8.68
N GLY A 703 13.72 4.94 -7.79
CA GLY A 703 14.39 5.25 -6.52
C GLY A 703 15.79 5.84 -6.73
N ARG A 704 16.27 6.65 -5.80
CA ARG A 704 17.64 7.24 -5.86
C ARG A 704 18.76 6.18 -5.96
N ARG A 705 18.57 4.96 -5.41
CA ARG A 705 19.53 3.86 -5.49
C ARG A 705 19.54 3.11 -6.81
N ASP A 706 18.41 3.09 -7.53
CA ASP A 706 18.32 2.41 -8.84
C ASP A 706 19.10 3.14 -9.95
N VAL A 707 19.46 4.41 -9.73
CA VAL A 707 20.28 5.21 -10.68
C VAL A 707 21.77 4.83 -10.56
N HIS A 708 22.26 4.37 -9.41
CA HIS A 708 23.67 3.98 -9.24
C HIS A 708 23.99 2.54 -9.66
N LEU A 709 22.98 1.72 -9.98
CA LEU A 709 23.18 0.37 -10.53
C LEU A 709 23.06 0.34 -12.07
N ALA A 710 22.73 1.48 -12.70
CA ALA A 710 22.64 1.63 -14.16
C ALA A 710 23.83 2.43 -14.76
N GLU A 711 24.75 2.93 -13.93
CA GLU A 711 26.07 3.44 -14.30
C GLU A 711 27.16 2.39 -13.97
#